data_7167ee241237571cc6e8a59e2d5839d9
#
_entry.id   7167ee241237571cc6e8a59e2d5839d9
#
_cell.length_a   1.000
_cell.length_b   1.000
_cell.length_c   1.000
_cell.angle_alpha   90.00
_cell.angle_beta   90.00
_cell.angle_gamma   90.00
#
_symmetry.space_group_name_H-M   'P 1'
#
loop_
_entity.id
_entity.type
_entity.pdbx_description
1 polymer ?
#
loop_
_entity_poly.entity_id
_entity_poly.type
_entity_poly.pdbx_seq_one_letter_code
_entity_poly.pdbx_strand_id
1 'polypeptide(L)'
;MTDRIELTTANEFIARHIGPRAADEQAMLQTLGFDSIDALSESVIPESIKGTSVLNLPAGQSEADALASIKAIASKNQLFKTYIGQGYYNTHTPAPILRNLLENPAWYTAYTPYQPEISQGRLESLLNFQTLISDLTGLPIANASLLDEATAAAEAMTFCKRLSKNKASQQFFASSHCHPQTLDVLRTRAEPLGITVVVADEHELGDVSDYFGALLQYPASNGDVFDYRELVERFHAANALVAVAADLLALTLLTPPGEFGADVAIGSAQRFGVPLGFGGPHAAYFSTRDAFKRDMPGRLVGVSVDRHGKQALRLAMQTREQHIRREKATSNICTAQVLLANIASMYAVYHGPRGLTQIATRVHQLTAILAEGLSTLGLKAEQAFFFDSLTLHTGGRTAALHAAARARHINLREIDEQRLGLSLDETTSQSAVETLWAIFASDGQSLPDFAALADSVQSRLPAGLLRQTAILSHPVFNRYHSETELMRYLRKLADKDLALDRTMIPLGSCTMKLNAASEMIPVTWAEFGNLHPFAPAEQSAGYQQLTDELEAMLCAATGYDAISLQPNAGSQGEYAGLLAIRAYHQSRGDEHRDICLIPSSAHGTNPATANMAGMRVVVTACDARGNVDIEDLRAKAVQHRDQLAAIMITYPSTHGVFEEGIREICGIVHDNGGQVYIDGANMNAMVGLCAPGKFGGDVSHLNLHKTFCIPHGGGGPGVGPIGVKSHLAPFMPGHARMERKEGAVCAAPFGSASILPITWMYIRMTGGEGLKRASQLAILNANYISRRLEEHYPVLYTGSNGLVAHECILDLRPIKDSSGISVDDVAKRLIDFGFHAPTMSFPVAGTLMIEPTESESREELDRFCDAMIKIREEIRAVENGTLDKDDNPLKNAPHTAAEIVGQWSHPYSREQAVYPVDSLIENKYWPPVGRVDNVFGDRNLVCACPSIENYQEA
;
A
#
# COMPACT_ATOMS: atom_id res chain seq x y z
N MET A 1 51.26 -7.07 7.53
CA MET A 1 50.67 -7.67 6.31
C MET A 1 50.10 -6.55 5.50
N THR A 2 50.59 -6.27 4.33
CA THR A 2 49.98 -5.29 3.42
C THR A 2 48.66 -5.91 2.96
N ASP A 3 47.52 -5.35 3.37
CA ASP A 3 46.22 -5.74 2.88
C ASP A 3 46.28 -5.67 1.35
N ARG A 4 46.03 -6.80 0.69
CA ARG A 4 45.89 -6.83 -0.76
C ARG A 4 44.66 -5.98 -1.07
N ILE A 5 44.89 -4.91 -1.81
CA ILE A 5 43.76 -4.12 -2.33
C ILE A 5 42.91 -5.05 -3.20
N GLU A 6 41.67 -5.19 -2.81
CA GLU A 6 40.67 -5.94 -3.60
C GLU A 6 40.40 -5.13 -4.87
N LEU A 7 40.68 -5.71 -6.03
CA LEU A 7 40.51 -5.03 -7.33
C LEU A 7 39.13 -5.26 -7.95
N THR A 8 38.28 -6.04 -7.31
CA THR A 8 36.88 -6.27 -7.73
C THR A 8 35.92 -5.41 -6.94
N THR A 9 34.91 -4.89 -7.63
CA THR A 9 33.76 -4.19 -7.00
C THR A 9 32.58 -5.12 -6.70
N ALA A 10 32.75 -6.44 -6.95
CA ALA A 10 31.71 -7.42 -6.62
C ALA A 10 31.47 -7.43 -5.10
N ASN A 11 30.18 -7.48 -4.72
CA ASN A 11 29.73 -7.50 -3.33
C ASN A 11 30.07 -6.23 -2.49
N GLU A 12 30.52 -5.15 -3.12
CA GLU A 12 30.86 -3.89 -2.42
C GLU A 12 29.69 -3.32 -1.61
N PHE A 13 28.48 -3.42 -2.15
CA PHE A 13 27.27 -2.86 -1.55
C PHE A 13 26.84 -3.59 -0.26
N ILE A 14 27.20 -4.85 -0.08
CA ILE A 14 26.78 -5.64 1.10
C ILE A 14 27.17 -4.91 2.40
N ALA A 15 28.40 -4.39 2.49
CA ALA A 15 28.90 -3.66 3.66
C ALA A 15 28.24 -2.28 3.86
N ARG A 16 27.50 -1.77 2.87
CA ARG A 16 26.74 -0.52 2.99
C ARG A 16 25.29 -0.76 3.45
N HIS A 17 24.74 -1.93 3.16
CA HIS A 17 23.40 -2.32 3.60
C HIS A 17 23.40 -2.89 5.03
N ILE A 18 24.38 -3.75 5.35
CA ILE A 18 24.47 -4.45 6.62
C ILE A 18 25.03 -3.53 7.72
N GLY A 19 24.31 -3.46 8.85
CA GLY A 19 24.68 -2.59 9.97
C GLY A 19 25.85 -3.08 10.81
N PRO A 20 25.85 -4.34 11.33
CA PRO A 20 26.95 -4.85 12.15
C PRO A 20 28.24 -5.06 11.32
N ARG A 21 29.35 -4.55 11.85
CA ARG A 21 30.70 -4.82 11.29
C ARG A 21 31.23 -6.16 11.80
N ALA A 22 32.29 -6.68 11.19
CA ALA A 22 32.86 -7.97 11.57
C ALA A 22 33.21 -8.08 13.08
N ALA A 23 33.73 -7.01 13.68
CA ALA A 23 34.01 -6.99 15.12
C ALA A 23 32.76 -6.98 15.98
N ASP A 24 31.71 -6.29 15.53
CA ASP A 24 30.41 -6.25 16.19
C ASP A 24 29.73 -7.62 16.15
N GLU A 25 29.72 -8.26 14.98
CA GLU A 25 29.22 -9.60 14.78
C GLU A 25 29.89 -10.61 15.70
N GLN A 26 31.25 -10.58 15.74
CA GLN A 26 31.98 -11.48 16.62
C GLN A 26 31.63 -11.28 18.10
N ALA A 27 31.49 -10.03 18.54
CA ALA A 27 31.09 -9.73 19.92
C ALA A 27 29.64 -10.15 20.22
N MET A 28 28.72 -9.99 19.26
CA MET A 28 27.33 -10.43 19.40
C MET A 28 27.24 -11.96 19.43
N LEU A 29 27.96 -12.68 18.57
CA LEU A 29 28.06 -14.14 18.59
C LEU A 29 28.62 -14.67 19.90
N GLN A 30 29.68 -14.03 20.45
CA GLN A 30 30.23 -14.38 21.76
C GLN A 30 29.20 -14.21 22.88
N THR A 31 28.38 -13.15 22.83
CA THR A 31 27.26 -12.94 23.79
C THR A 31 26.26 -14.09 23.75
N LEU A 32 26.05 -14.66 22.57
CA LEU A 32 25.14 -15.79 22.35
C LEU A 32 25.79 -17.17 22.56
N GLY A 33 27.12 -17.24 22.67
CA GLY A 33 27.87 -18.49 22.85
C GLY A 33 28.11 -19.27 21.55
N PHE A 34 28.17 -18.58 20.39
CA PHE A 34 28.43 -19.20 19.09
C PHE A 34 29.77 -18.77 18.51
N ASP A 35 30.45 -19.70 17.81
CA ASP A 35 31.73 -19.44 17.16
C ASP A 35 31.59 -18.78 15.77
N SER A 36 30.44 -18.96 15.12
CA SER A 36 30.17 -18.41 13.78
C SER A 36 28.68 -18.16 13.54
N ILE A 37 28.38 -17.29 12.58
CA ILE A 37 27.02 -16.99 12.17
C ILE A 37 26.35 -18.18 11.47
N ASP A 38 27.11 -19.02 10.78
CA ASP A 38 26.58 -20.25 10.20
C ASP A 38 26.14 -21.22 11.31
N ALA A 39 26.95 -21.39 12.39
CA ALA A 39 26.56 -22.22 13.53
C ALA A 39 25.29 -21.73 14.24
N LEU A 40 25.14 -20.41 14.40
CA LEU A 40 23.90 -19.82 14.91
C LEU A 40 22.72 -20.14 14.00
N SER A 41 22.85 -19.86 12.69
CA SER A 41 21.78 -20.04 11.71
C SER A 41 21.35 -21.51 11.62
N GLU A 42 22.31 -22.44 11.61
CA GLU A 42 22.05 -23.87 11.63
C GLU A 42 21.33 -24.32 12.91
N SER A 43 21.60 -23.67 14.05
CA SER A 43 20.91 -23.97 15.30
C SER A 43 19.46 -23.46 15.33
N VAL A 44 19.17 -22.34 14.63
CA VAL A 44 17.83 -21.74 14.61
C VAL A 44 16.89 -22.43 13.62
N ILE A 45 17.43 -22.86 12.47
CA ILE A 45 16.63 -23.45 11.40
C ILE A 45 16.31 -24.92 11.69
N PRO A 46 15.05 -25.37 11.59
CA PRO A 46 14.69 -26.76 11.76
C PRO A 46 15.40 -27.71 10.80
N GLU A 47 15.89 -28.86 11.30
CA GLU A 47 16.63 -29.84 10.52
C GLU A 47 15.87 -30.29 9.26
N SER A 48 14.54 -30.40 9.35
CA SER A 48 13.68 -30.83 8.25
C SER A 48 13.68 -29.92 7.04
N ILE A 49 14.08 -28.65 7.17
CA ILE A 49 14.06 -27.66 6.07
C ILE A 49 15.44 -27.09 5.73
N LYS A 50 16.50 -27.51 6.45
CA LYS A 50 17.87 -27.13 6.11
C LYS A 50 18.23 -27.53 4.69
N GLY A 51 19.02 -26.68 4.02
CA GLY A 51 19.49 -26.94 2.65
C GLY A 51 18.40 -26.95 1.57
N THR A 52 17.18 -26.52 1.89
CA THR A 52 16.12 -26.39 0.88
C THR A 52 16.31 -25.17 -0.02
N SER A 53 17.10 -24.18 0.40
CA SER A 53 17.44 -23.03 -0.43
C SER A 53 18.72 -23.30 -1.24
N VAL A 54 18.62 -23.12 -2.56
CA VAL A 54 19.75 -23.02 -3.47
C VAL A 54 19.61 -21.68 -4.19
N LEU A 55 20.24 -20.65 -3.60
CA LEU A 55 20.14 -19.29 -4.09
C LEU A 55 21.05 -19.08 -5.29
N ASN A 56 20.61 -19.53 -6.46
CA ASN A 56 21.38 -19.42 -7.71
C ASN A 56 21.24 -18.00 -8.29
N LEU A 57 21.86 -17.03 -7.63
CA LEU A 57 21.94 -15.64 -8.06
C LEU A 57 23.40 -15.25 -8.28
N PRO A 58 23.70 -14.32 -9.21
CA PRO A 58 25.05 -13.82 -9.43
C PRO A 58 25.58 -13.08 -8.19
N ALA A 59 26.90 -12.83 -8.16
CA ALA A 59 27.53 -11.96 -7.18
C ALA A 59 26.94 -10.55 -7.24
N GLY A 60 26.96 -9.85 -6.12
CA GLY A 60 26.48 -8.47 -6.01
C GLY A 60 27.28 -7.51 -6.89
N GLN A 61 26.57 -6.52 -7.44
CA GLN A 61 27.16 -5.44 -8.22
C GLN A 61 27.46 -4.23 -7.32
N SER A 62 28.42 -3.37 -7.75
CA SER A 62 28.54 -2.04 -7.15
C SER A 62 27.31 -1.18 -7.45
N GLU A 63 27.07 -0.13 -6.67
CA GLU A 63 25.99 0.82 -6.93
C GLU A 63 26.05 1.40 -8.34
N ALA A 64 27.24 1.77 -8.80
CA ALA A 64 27.46 2.34 -10.14
C ALA A 64 27.12 1.33 -11.25
N ASP A 65 27.56 0.06 -11.11
CA ASP A 65 27.29 -0.98 -12.11
C ASP A 65 25.80 -1.36 -12.13
N ALA A 66 25.16 -1.43 -10.97
CA ALA A 66 23.73 -1.70 -10.88
C ALA A 66 22.89 -0.58 -11.50
N LEU A 67 23.22 0.69 -11.21
CA LEU A 67 22.58 1.85 -11.83
C LEU A 67 22.78 1.87 -13.35
N ALA A 68 23.98 1.54 -13.84
CA ALA A 68 24.24 1.44 -15.27
C ALA A 68 23.41 0.29 -15.90
N SER A 69 23.32 -0.84 -15.23
CA SER A 69 22.56 -2.01 -15.70
C SER A 69 21.06 -1.70 -15.78
N ILE A 70 20.48 -1.14 -14.73
CA ILE A 70 19.05 -0.78 -14.73
C ILE A 70 18.74 0.35 -15.72
N LYS A 71 19.69 1.28 -15.95
CA LYS A 71 19.54 2.31 -16.98
C LYS A 71 19.56 1.73 -18.40
N ALA A 72 20.38 0.72 -18.64
CA ALA A 72 20.38 0.00 -19.90
C ALA A 72 19.05 -0.74 -20.15
N ILE A 73 18.43 -1.29 -19.10
CA ILE A 73 17.09 -1.88 -19.16
C ILE A 73 16.06 -0.78 -19.44
N ALA A 74 16.04 0.29 -18.65
CA ALA A 74 15.11 1.41 -18.79
C ALA A 74 15.13 2.01 -20.21
N SER A 75 16.32 2.16 -20.80
CA SER A 75 16.49 2.73 -22.15
C SER A 75 15.88 1.90 -23.28
N LYS A 76 15.44 0.67 -23.02
CA LYS A 76 14.68 -0.15 -23.99
C LYS A 76 13.21 0.27 -24.06
N ASN A 77 12.71 0.97 -23.06
CA ASN A 77 11.36 1.55 -23.09
C ASN A 77 11.32 2.73 -24.04
N GLN A 78 10.24 2.82 -24.82
CA GLN A 78 10.02 3.91 -25.79
C GLN A 78 8.94 4.84 -25.26
N LEU A 79 9.34 6.07 -24.91
CA LEU A 79 8.43 7.07 -24.39
C LEU A 79 7.67 7.74 -25.55
N PHE A 80 6.42 7.35 -25.74
CA PHE A 80 5.50 7.98 -26.66
C PHE A 80 4.56 8.91 -25.88
N LYS A 81 4.19 10.04 -26.46
CA LYS A 81 3.13 10.86 -25.89
C LYS A 81 1.81 10.09 -25.96
N THR A 82 1.19 9.91 -24.82
CA THR A 82 -0.01 9.07 -24.73
C THR A 82 -1.27 9.91 -24.62
N TYR A 83 -2.28 9.54 -25.40
CA TYR A 83 -3.65 10.03 -25.33
C TYR A 83 -4.63 8.86 -25.11
N ILE A 84 -4.14 7.76 -24.54
CA ILE A 84 -4.96 6.57 -24.28
C ILE A 84 -6.00 6.88 -23.19
N GLY A 85 -5.65 7.64 -22.16
CA GLY A 85 -6.54 7.92 -21.04
C GLY A 85 -6.92 6.68 -20.26
N GLN A 86 -8.20 6.34 -20.27
CA GLN A 86 -8.72 5.12 -19.65
C GLN A 86 -8.30 5.01 -18.17
N GLY A 87 -8.42 6.13 -17.43
CA GLY A 87 -8.10 6.22 -16.01
C GLY A 87 -6.64 6.54 -15.68
N TYR A 88 -5.77 6.72 -16.70
CA TYR A 88 -4.35 7.06 -16.54
C TYR A 88 -4.00 8.25 -17.43
N TYR A 89 -3.49 9.32 -16.81
CA TYR A 89 -3.23 10.59 -17.47
C TYR A 89 -1.85 11.13 -17.09
N ASN A 90 -1.14 11.74 -18.05
CA ASN A 90 0.10 12.44 -17.69
C ASN A 90 -0.22 13.66 -16.83
N THR A 91 0.69 13.96 -15.91
CA THR A 91 0.61 15.11 -15.02
C THR A 91 2.01 15.66 -14.77
N HIS A 92 2.10 16.89 -14.29
CA HIS A 92 3.35 17.46 -13.83
C HIS A 92 3.49 17.28 -12.33
N THR A 93 4.44 16.47 -11.89
CA THR A 93 4.83 16.42 -10.47
C THR A 93 5.60 17.69 -10.14
N PRO A 94 5.10 18.59 -9.26
CA PRO A 94 5.84 19.79 -8.88
C PRO A 94 7.21 19.44 -8.27
N ALA A 95 8.26 20.12 -8.71
CA ALA A 95 9.63 19.85 -8.27
C ALA A 95 9.81 19.85 -6.74
N PRO A 96 9.21 20.75 -5.94
CA PRO A 96 9.29 20.71 -4.49
C PRO A 96 8.64 19.46 -3.89
N ILE A 97 7.58 18.91 -4.49
CA ILE A 97 6.96 17.65 -4.05
C ILE A 97 7.86 16.47 -4.39
N LEU A 98 8.41 16.44 -5.62
CA LEU A 98 9.35 15.40 -6.04
C LEU A 98 10.53 15.30 -5.06
N ARG A 99 11.24 16.42 -4.82
CA ARG A 99 12.47 16.47 -4.04
C ARG A 99 12.27 16.38 -2.53
N ASN A 100 11.18 16.93 -1.99
CA ASN A 100 10.98 17.06 -0.55
C ASN A 100 9.92 16.09 0.01
N LEU A 101 9.29 15.27 -0.83
CA LEU A 101 8.38 14.22 -0.40
C LEU A 101 8.78 12.87 -1.00
N LEU A 102 8.71 12.69 -2.33
CA LEU A 102 8.96 11.39 -2.96
C LEU A 102 10.41 10.93 -2.80
N GLU A 103 11.39 11.84 -2.94
CA GLU A 103 12.82 11.54 -2.79
C GLU A 103 13.33 11.78 -1.34
N ASN A 104 12.46 12.09 -0.38
CA ASN A 104 12.86 12.41 0.98
C ASN A 104 12.65 11.23 1.93
N PRO A 105 13.72 10.66 2.52
CA PRO A 105 13.63 9.50 3.41
C PRO A 105 12.75 9.73 4.64
N ALA A 106 12.63 10.96 5.14
CA ALA A 106 11.69 11.28 6.23
C ALA A 106 10.22 10.92 5.90
N TRP A 107 9.87 10.86 4.61
CA TRP A 107 8.53 10.48 4.15
C TRP A 107 8.45 9.02 3.71
N TYR A 108 9.38 8.54 2.86
CA TYR A 108 9.24 7.21 2.30
C TYR A 108 9.73 6.09 3.23
N THR A 109 10.54 6.38 4.26
CA THR A 109 10.99 5.37 5.23
C THR A 109 10.10 5.28 6.48
N ALA A 110 9.04 6.08 6.58
CA ALA A 110 8.11 6.03 7.69
C ALA A 110 7.17 4.81 7.60
N TYR A 111 6.61 4.38 8.73
CA TYR A 111 5.60 3.33 8.80
C TYR A 111 4.17 3.88 8.91
N THR A 112 3.17 3.00 8.81
CA THR A 112 1.77 3.32 9.07
C THR A 112 1.62 4.01 10.44
N PRO A 113 0.86 5.11 10.54
CA PRO A 113 0.81 5.95 11.75
C PRO A 113 -0.02 5.34 12.89
N TYR A 114 0.27 4.09 13.30
CA TYR A 114 -0.38 3.45 14.44
C TYR A 114 -0.05 4.10 15.78
N GLN A 115 1.12 4.73 15.88
CA GLN A 115 1.52 5.51 17.05
C GLN A 115 1.39 7.00 16.70
N PRO A 116 0.28 7.64 17.09
CA PRO A 116 -0.06 8.98 16.62
C PRO A 116 0.91 10.05 17.11
N GLU A 117 1.48 9.90 18.29
CA GLU A 117 2.34 10.92 18.90
C GLU A 117 3.63 11.19 18.11
N ILE A 118 4.08 10.21 17.32
CA ILE A 118 5.28 10.30 16.46
C ILE A 118 4.94 10.35 14.97
N SER A 119 3.70 10.66 14.64
CA SER A 119 3.17 10.57 13.27
C SER A 119 2.26 11.75 12.91
N GLN A 120 2.34 12.85 13.66
CA GLN A 120 1.41 13.98 13.51
C GLN A 120 1.54 14.68 12.16
N GLY A 121 2.72 14.64 11.54
CA GLY A 121 2.94 15.22 10.21
C GLY A 121 2.31 14.40 9.10
N ARG A 122 2.52 13.06 9.10
CA ARG A 122 1.87 12.15 8.14
C ARG A 122 0.35 12.17 8.30
N LEU A 123 -0.13 12.16 9.54
CA LEU A 123 -1.56 12.22 9.83
C LEU A 123 -2.18 13.53 9.34
N GLU A 124 -1.49 14.67 9.48
CA GLU A 124 -1.96 15.96 8.93
C GLU A 124 -2.04 15.92 7.40
N SER A 125 -1.03 15.36 6.73
CA SER A 125 -1.04 15.21 5.27
C SER A 125 -2.18 14.30 4.79
N LEU A 126 -2.44 13.20 5.49
CA LEU A 126 -3.55 12.29 5.16
C LEU A 126 -4.92 12.92 5.46
N LEU A 127 -5.02 13.74 6.51
CA LEU A 127 -6.25 14.49 6.78
C LEU A 127 -6.53 15.52 5.68
N ASN A 128 -5.48 16.16 5.14
CA ASN A 128 -5.60 17.01 3.96
C ASN A 128 -6.12 16.21 2.75
N PHE A 129 -5.61 14.99 2.53
CA PHE A 129 -6.10 14.11 1.47
C PHE A 129 -7.58 13.76 1.65
N GLN A 130 -7.99 13.35 2.85
CA GLN A 130 -9.41 13.06 3.14
C GLN A 130 -10.30 14.28 2.91
N THR A 131 -9.85 15.46 3.30
CA THR A 131 -10.56 16.73 3.10
C THR A 131 -10.69 17.06 1.61
N LEU A 132 -9.60 16.89 0.85
CA LEU A 132 -9.58 17.03 -0.61
C LEU A 132 -10.66 16.15 -1.27
N ILE A 133 -10.68 14.87 -0.93
CA ILE A 133 -11.60 13.91 -1.52
C ILE A 133 -13.06 14.21 -1.11
N SER A 134 -13.29 14.47 0.17
CA SER A 134 -14.64 14.79 0.67
C SER A 134 -15.21 16.05 0.01
N ASP A 135 -14.39 17.08 -0.14
CA ASP A 135 -14.78 18.34 -0.76
C ASP A 135 -15.10 18.17 -2.25
N LEU A 136 -14.20 17.53 -3.01
CA LEU A 136 -14.40 17.34 -4.44
C LEU A 136 -15.56 16.41 -4.75
N THR A 137 -15.77 15.34 -3.98
CA THR A 137 -16.86 14.37 -4.20
C THR A 137 -18.20 14.79 -3.63
N GLY A 138 -18.24 15.79 -2.73
CA GLY A 138 -19.45 16.21 -2.04
C GLY A 138 -19.98 15.17 -1.02
N LEU A 139 -19.12 14.22 -0.60
CA LEU A 139 -19.44 13.20 0.38
C LEU A 139 -18.61 13.40 1.65
N PRO A 140 -19.22 13.39 2.86
CA PRO A 140 -18.58 13.94 4.06
C PRO A 140 -17.45 13.09 4.64
N ILE A 141 -17.36 11.80 4.29
CA ILE A 141 -16.35 10.90 4.84
C ILE A 141 -15.53 10.30 3.69
N ALA A 142 -14.22 10.49 3.74
CA ALA A 142 -13.26 9.88 2.81
C ALA A 142 -12.17 9.13 3.59
N ASN A 143 -11.66 8.05 3.01
CA ASN A 143 -10.55 7.29 3.58
C ASN A 143 -9.16 7.88 3.23
N ALA A 144 -8.13 7.37 3.89
CA ALA A 144 -6.76 7.85 3.74
C ALA A 144 -6.05 7.30 2.48
N SER A 145 -6.52 6.28 1.85
CA SER A 145 -6.29 5.76 0.49
C SER A 145 -6.77 4.31 0.35
N LEU A 146 -6.92 3.85 -0.89
CA LEU A 146 -7.01 2.45 -1.30
C LEU A 146 -5.91 2.14 -2.32
N LEU A 147 -6.06 1.05 -3.11
CA LEU A 147 -4.98 0.52 -3.94
C LEU A 147 -5.00 1.10 -5.36
N ASP A 148 -6.10 0.93 -6.09
CA ASP A 148 -6.37 1.52 -7.40
C ASP A 148 -7.90 1.67 -7.62
N GLU A 149 -8.31 2.34 -8.69
CA GLU A 149 -9.75 2.57 -8.97
C GLU A 149 -10.53 1.25 -9.10
N ALA A 150 -9.98 0.26 -9.79
CA ALA A 150 -10.69 -1.00 -10.03
C ALA A 150 -10.89 -1.79 -8.73
N THR A 151 -9.90 -1.83 -7.84
CA THR A 151 -10.04 -2.45 -6.52
C THR A 151 -10.97 -1.64 -5.61
N ALA A 152 -10.96 -0.32 -5.71
CA ALA A 152 -11.91 0.54 -4.99
C ALA A 152 -13.35 0.30 -5.46
N ALA A 153 -13.57 0.07 -6.75
CA ALA A 153 -14.86 -0.32 -7.32
C ALA A 153 -15.33 -1.68 -6.78
N ALA A 154 -14.42 -2.65 -6.67
CA ALA A 154 -14.71 -3.95 -6.09
C ALA A 154 -15.07 -3.87 -4.59
N GLU A 155 -14.37 -2.99 -3.84
CA GLU A 155 -14.75 -2.68 -2.45
C GLU A 155 -16.13 -2.01 -2.38
N ALA A 156 -16.45 -1.10 -3.31
CA ALA A 156 -17.76 -0.45 -3.38
C ALA A 156 -18.90 -1.45 -3.68
N MET A 157 -18.67 -2.44 -4.56
CA MET A 157 -19.63 -3.50 -4.82
C MET A 157 -19.95 -4.29 -3.54
N THR A 158 -18.93 -4.76 -2.83
CA THR A 158 -19.12 -5.52 -1.59
C THR A 158 -19.71 -4.66 -0.47
N PHE A 159 -19.35 -3.37 -0.42
CA PHE A 159 -19.96 -2.38 0.46
C PHE A 159 -21.47 -2.21 0.18
N CYS A 160 -21.85 -2.04 -1.07
CA CYS A 160 -23.26 -1.96 -1.47
C CYS A 160 -24.02 -3.24 -1.07
N LYS A 161 -23.44 -4.43 -1.29
CA LYS A 161 -24.05 -5.72 -0.89
C LYS A 161 -24.32 -5.79 0.62
N ARG A 162 -23.38 -5.31 1.44
CA ARG A 162 -23.57 -5.29 2.91
C ARG A 162 -24.67 -4.34 3.36
N LEU A 163 -24.77 -3.17 2.76
CA LEU A 163 -25.63 -2.07 3.24
C LEU A 163 -26.97 -1.98 2.55
N SER A 164 -27.10 -2.46 1.30
CA SER A 164 -28.36 -2.46 0.56
C SER A 164 -29.47 -3.12 1.37
N LYS A 165 -30.68 -2.55 1.28
CA LYS A 165 -31.89 -3.13 1.86
C LYS A 165 -32.45 -4.26 1.00
N ASN A 166 -32.07 -4.35 -0.27
CA ASN A 166 -32.38 -5.47 -1.16
C ASN A 166 -31.48 -6.68 -0.87
N LYS A 167 -31.67 -7.30 0.28
CA LYS A 167 -30.80 -8.40 0.79
C LYS A 167 -30.86 -9.68 -0.05
N ALA A 168 -31.99 -9.94 -0.71
CA ALA A 168 -32.19 -11.15 -1.51
C ALA A 168 -31.42 -11.09 -2.84
N SER A 169 -31.19 -9.90 -3.36
CA SER A 169 -30.50 -9.72 -4.64
C SER A 169 -29.04 -10.18 -4.59
N GLN A 170 -28.59 -10.84 -5.66
CA GLN A 170 -27.19 -11.17 -5.94
C GLN A 170 -26.69 -10.44 -7.19
N GLN A 171 -27.47 -9.50 -7.73
CA GLN A 171 -27.09 -8.78 -8.94
C GLN A 171 -26.56 -7.39 -8.62
N PHE A 172 -25.42 -7.06 -9.25
CA PHE A 172 -24.81 -5.74 -9.22
C PHE A 172 -24.77 -5.17 -10.64
N PHE A 173 -25.33 -4.00 -10.82
CA PHE A 173 -25.25 -3.30 -12.10
C PHE A 173 -23.89 -2.60 -12.23
N ALA A 174 -23.26 -2.71 -13.39
CA ALA A 174 -22.10 -1.90 -13.74
C ALA A 174 -22.33 -1.31 -15.15
N SER A 175 -22.21 0.01 -15.27
CA SER A 175 -22.33 0.68 -16.56
C SER A 175 -21.29 0.12 -17.55
N SER A 176 -21.70 -0.14 -18.79
CA SER A 176 -20.78 -0.51 -19.87
C SER A 176 -19.79 0.61 -20.20
N HIS A 177 -20.06 1.81 -19.73
CA HIS A 177 -19.19 2.98 -19.84
C HIS A 177 -18.14 3.09 -18.73
N CYS A 178 -18.04 2.14 -17.80
CA CYS A 178 -16.92 2.01 -16.89
C CYS A 178 -15.63 1.62 -17.64
N HIS A 179 -14.49 1.90 -17.04
CA HIS A 179 -13.21 1.47 -17.62
C HIS A 179 -13.14 -0.06 -17.70
N PRO A 180 -12.68 -0.64 -18.82
CA PRO A 180 -12.63 -2.10 -19.01
C PRO A 180 -11.91 -2.85 -17.90
N GLN A 181 -10.77 -2.34 -17.44
CA GLN A 181 -10.01 -2.94 -16.34
C GLN A 181 -10.78 -2.93 -15.02
N THR A 182 -11.64 -1.94 -14.78
CA THR A 182 -12.51 -1.88 -13.61
C THR A 182 -13.56 -2.99 -13.66
N LEU A 183 -14.16 -3.22 -14.83
CA LEU A 183 -15.14 -4.30 -15.05
C LEU A 183 -14.50 -5.68 -14.86
N ASP A 184 -13.25 -5.86 -15.29
CA ASP A 184 -12.55 -7.14 -15.13
C ASP A 184 -12.26 -7.47 -13.66
N VAL A 185 -11.80 -6.49 -12.87
CA VAL A 185 -11.57 -6.69 -11.43
C VAL A 185 -12.90 -6.90 -10.68
N LEU A 186 -13.98 -6.20 -11.08
CA LEU A 186 -15.32 -6.45 -10.51
C LEU A 186 -15.75 -7.90 -10.71
N ARG A 187 -15.60 -8.46 -11.92
CA ARG A 187 -15.95 -9.87 -12.22
C ARG A 187 -15.13 -10.83 -11.36
N THR A 188 -13.82 -10.58 -11.24
CA THR A 188 -12.91 -11.41 -10.41
C THR A 188 -13.33 -11.38 -8.93
N ARG A 189 -13.72 -10.22 -8.41
CA ARG A 189 -14.17 -10.07 -7.01
C ARG A 189 -15.56 -10.67 -6.78
N ALA A 190 -16.44 -10.60 -7.76
CA ALA A 190 -17.84 -11.02 -7.67
C ALA A 190 -18.01 -12.56 -7.68
N GLU A 191 -17.22 -13.25 -8.51
CA GLU A 191 -17.35 -14.70 -8.75
C GLU A 191 -17.30 -15.52 -7.45
N PRO A 192 -16.29 -15.41 -6.57
CA PRO A 192 -16.21 -16.22 -5.35
C PRO A 192 -17.37 -15.97 -4.38
N LEU A 193 -18.00 -14.80 -4.47
CA LEU A 193 -19.08 -14.36 -3.60
C LEU A 193 -20.48 -14.69 -4.16
N GLY A 194 -20.54 -15.34 -5.32
CA GLY A 194 -21.81 -15.64 -6.00
C GLY A 194 -22.57 -14.39 -6.44
N ILE A 195 -21.86 -13.28 -6.68
CA ILE A 195 -22.44 -12.03 -7.18
C ILE A 195 -22.40 -12.05 -8.71
N THR A 196 -23.52 -11.72 -9.34
CA THR A 196 -23.60 -11.54 -10.79
C THR A 196 -23.42 -10.06 -11.13
N VAL A 197 -22.34 -9.73 -11.82
CA VAL A 197 -22.11 -8.38 -12.37
C VAL A 197 -22.80 -8.29 -13.73
N VAL A 198 -23.86 -7.47 -13.80
CA VAL A 198 -24.60 -7.19 -15.04
C VAL A 198 -24.03 -5.92 -15.66
N VAL A 199 -23.38 -6.08 -16.81
CA VAL A 199 -22.79 -4.96 -17.55
C VAL A 199 -23.70 -4.60 -18.70
N ALA A 200 -24.26 -3.39 -18.69
CA ALA A 200 -25.14 -2.89 -19.74
C ALA A 200 -25.08 -1.35 -19.84
N ASP A 201 -25.66 -0.83 -20.90
CA ASP A 201 -25.85 0.61 -21.05
C ASP A 201 -26.93 1.10 -20.09
N GLU A 202 -26.58 2.07 -19.26
CA GLU A 202 -27.48 2.66 -18.26
C GLU A 202 -28.70 3.38 -18.88
N HIS A 203 -28.58 3.84 -20.11
CA HIS A 203 -29.69 4.50 -20.83
C HIS A 203 -30.71 3.51 -21.39
N GLU A 204 -30.31 2.25 -21.59
CA GLU A 204 -31.20 1.18 -22.03
C GLU A 204 -31.78 0.39 -20.85
N LEU A 205 -31.42 0.75 -19.62
CA LEU A 205 -31.78 0.02 -18.41
C LEU A 205 -33.28 0.16 -18.07
N GLY A 206 -33.96 -0.96 -18.09
CA GLY A 206 -35.39 -1.05 -17.71
C GLY A 206 -35.63 -1.05 -16.21
N ASP A 207 -36.22 -2.12 -15.67
CA ASP A 207 -36.46 -2.29 -14.23
C ASP A 207 -35.14 -2.49 -13.47
N VAL A 208 -34.94 -1.78 -12.37
CA VAL A 208 -33.76 -1.84 -11.51
C VAL A 208 -33.98 -2.58 -10.19
N SER A 209 -35.16 -3.18 -10.00
CA SER A 209 -35.58 -3.83 -8.74
C SER A 209 -34.74 -5.07 -8.38
N ASP A 210 -34.10 -5.70 -9.35
CA ASP A 210 -33.29 -6.90 -9.16
C ASP A 210 -31.87 -6.62 -8.66
N TYR A 211 -31.45 -5.35 -8.62
CA TYR A 211 -30.08 -5.01 -8.22
C TYR A 211 -30.00 -4.61 -6.76
N PHE A 212 -28.89 -4.98 -6.09
CA PHE A 212 -28.56 -4.48 -4.74
C PHE A 212 -27.73 -3.20 -4.79
N GLY A 213 -27.13 -2.90 -5.93
CA GLY A 213 -26.32 -1.70 -6.11
C GLY A 213 -25.89 -1.51 -7.55
N ALA A 214 -25.28 -0.36 -7.82
CA ALA A 214 -24.78 0.03 -9.13
C ALA A 214 -23.42 0.70 -9.07
N LEU A 215 -22.64 0.58 -10.16
CA LEU A 215 -21.44 1.37 -10.43
C LEU A 215 -21.63 2.15 -11.72
N LEU A 216 -21.43 3.46 -11.65
CA LEU A 216 -21.46 4.40 -12.79
C LEU A 216 -20.09 5.06 -12.93
N GLN A 217 -19.75 5.56 -14.14
CA GLN A 217 -18.47 6.23 -14.41
C GLN A 217 -18.71 7.70 -14.79
N TYR A 218 -17.96 8.64 -14.17
CA TYR A 218 -18.17 10.08 -14.32
C TYR A 218 -16.87 10.89 -14.36
N PRO A 219 -16.46 11.44 -15.54
CA PRO A 219 -16.95 11.14 -16.87
C PRO A 219 -16.83 9.68 -17.28
N ALA A 220 -17.65 9.26 -18.23
CA ALA A 220 -17.67 7.91 -18.78
C ALA A 220 -16.36 7.58 -19.53
N SER A 221 -16.04 6.29 -19.64
CA SER A 221 -14.77 5.84 -20.27
C SER A 221 -14.67 6.21 -21.75
N ASN A 222 -15.81 6.37 -22.44
CA ASN A 222 -15.87 6.85 -23.81
C ASN A 222 -15.75 8.38 -23.92
N GLY A 223 -15.84 9.13 -22.80
CA GLY A 223 -15.75 10.57 -22.71
C GLY A 223 -17.06 11.31 -22.42
N ASP A 224 -18.21 10.62 -22.45
CA ASP A 224 -19.50 11.25 -22.18
C ASP A 224 -19.62 11.75 -20.73
N VAL A 225 -20.35 12.87 -20.56
CA VAL A 225 -20.74 13.41 -19.26
C VAL A 225 -22.25 13.30 -19.13
N PHE A 226 -22.71 12.27 -18.42
CA PHE A 226 -24.14 11.98 -18.23
C PHE A 226 -24.72 12.60 -16.97
N ASP A 227 -26.00 12.91 -16.99
CA ASP A 227 -26.78 13.31 -15.81
C ASP A 227 -27.39 12.07 -15.17
N TYR A 228 -26.85 11.68 -14.02
CA TYR A 228 -27.27 10.48 -13.32
C TYR A 228 -28.37 10.69 -12.26
N ARG A 229 -28.89 11.91 -12.07
CA ARG A 229 -29.86 12.22 -11.00
C ARG A 229 -31.07 11.29 -11.03
N GLU A 230 -31.75 11.15 -12.18
CA GLU A 230 -32.89 10.28 -12.31
C GLU A 230 -32.57 8.80 -12.09
N LEU A 231 -31.44 8.35 -12.61
CA LEU A 231 -31.00 6.96 -12.45
C LEU A 231 -30.69 6.62 -10.97
N VAL A 232 -30.04 7.52 -10.26
CA VAL A 232 -29.76 7.37 -8.81
C VAL A 232 -31.09 7.27 -8.03
N GLU A 233 -32.06 8.12 -8.33
CA GLU A 233 -33.40 8.07 -7.70
C GLU A 233 -34.11 6.73 -7.97
N ARG A 234 -34.02 6.18 -9.17
CA ARG A 234 -34.58 4.86 -9.52
C ARG A 234 -33.95 3.74 -8.70
N PHE A 235 -32.62 3.70 -8.58
CA PHE A 235 -31.92 2.70 -7.74
C PHE A 235 -32.31 2.83 -6.27
N HIS A 236 -32.39 4.06 -5.75
CA HIS A 236 -32.81 4.30 -4.36
C HIS A 236 -34.24 3.83 -4.11
N ALA A 237 -35.14 4.08 -5.04
CA ALA A 237 -36.53 3.61 -4.97
C ALA A 237 -36.60 2.07 -4.91
N ALA A 238 -35.63 1.38 -5.54
CA ALA A 238 -35.50 -0.07 -5.49
C ALA A 238 -34.69 -0.57 -4.27
N ASN A 239 -34.33 0.31 -3.32
CA ASN A 239 -33.48 0.01 -2.14
C ASN A 239 -32.05 -0.44 -2.47
N ALA A 240 -31.56 -0.11 -3.64
CA ALA A 240 -30.18 -0.32 -4.08
C ALA A 240 -29.33 0.94 -3.84
N LEU A 241 -28.01 0.75 -3.63
CA LEU A 241 -27.06 1.83 -3.45
C LEU A 241 -26.32 2.13 -4.77
N VAL A 242 -25.90 3.38 -4.95
CA VAL A 242 -25.17 3.81 -6.14
C VAL A 242 -23.76 4.28 -5.79
N ALA A 243 -22.78 3.62 -6.41
CA ALA A 243 -21.38 4.03 -6.42
C ALA A 243 -21.05 4.72 -7.74
N VAL A 244 -20.24 5.76 -7.70
CA VAL A 244 -19.78 6.51 -8.87
C VAL A 244 -18.25 6.52 -8.88
N ALA A 245 -17.65 6.00 -9.96
CA ALA A 245 -16.24 6.17 -10.25
C ALA A 245 -16.03 7.54 -10.90
N ALA A 246 -15.35 8.45 -10.21
CA ALA A 246 -15.29 9.84 -10.61
C ALA A 246 -13.86 10.36 -10.77
N ASP A 247 -13.63 11.17 -11.79
CA ASP A 247 -12.36 11.85 -12.02
C ASP A 247 -12.26 13.14 -11.20
N LEU A 248 -11.29 13.20 -10.27
CA LEU A 248 -11.13 14.33 -9.34
C LEU A 248 -10.88 15.68 -10.05
N LEU A 249 -10.20 15.68 -11.19
CA LEU A 249 -9.94 16.91 -11.91
C LEU A 249 -11.22 17.43 -12.58
N ALA A 250 -12.01 16.52 -13.16
CA ALA A 250 -13.33 16.86 -13.73
C ALA A 250 -14.27 17.42 -12.66
N LEU A 251 -14.21 16.88 -11.43
CA LEU A 251 -15.03 17.36 -10.30
C LEU A 251 -14.70 18.79 -9.84
N THR A 252 -13.62 19.38 -10.29
CA THR A 252 -13.38 20.83 -10.05
C THR A 252 -14.34 21.71 -10.89
N LEU A 253 -14.92 21.17 -11.97
CA LEU A 253 -15.80 21.87 -12.89
C LEU A 253 -17.23 21.30 -12.92
N LEU A 254 -17.39 20.01 -12.54
CA LEU A 254 -18.66 19.29 -12.62
C LEU A 254 -19.28 19.10 -11.24
N THR A 255 -20.63 19.00 -11.21
CA THR A 255 -21.41 18.69 -10.01
C THR A 255 -20.91 17.42 -9.33
N PRO A 256 -20.58 17.44 -8.04
CA PRO A 256 -20.06 16.29 -7.33
C PRO A 256 -21.05 15.13 -7.23
N PRO A 257 -20.58 13.87 -7.17
CA PRO A 257 -21.45 12.71 -6.98
C PRO A 257 -22.37 12.79 -5.76
N GLY A 258 -21.88 13.33 -4.65
CA GLY A 258 -22.68 13.51 -3.43
C GLY A 258 -23.87 14.45 -3.61
N GLU A 259 -23.74 15.48 -4.46
CA GLU A 259 -24.79 16.47 -4.71
C GLU A 259 -25.93 15.94 -5.63
N PHE A 260 -25.63 14.97 -6.49
CA PHE A 260 -26.68 14.30 -7.28
C PHE A 260 -27.14 12.97 -6.65
N GLY A 261 -26.75 12.71 -5.39
CA GLY A 261 -27.35 11.64 -4.59
C GLY A 261 -26.57 10.34 -4.52
N ALA A 262 -25.37 10.23 -5.08
CA ALA A 262 -24.55 9.02 -4.95
C ALA A 262 -24.32 8.65 -3.46
N ASP A 263 -24.26 7.35 -3.18
CA ASP A 263 -23.96 6.83 -1.84
C ASP A 263 -22.47 6.70 -1.59
N VAL A 264 -21.71 6.41 -2.66
CA VAL A 264 -20.28 6.21 -2.67
C VAL A 264 -19.68 6.91 -3.88
N ALA A 265 -18.54 7.53 -3.71
CA ALA A 265 -17.66 7.90 -4.82
C ALA A 265 -16.29 7.24 -4.63
N ILE A 266 -15.78 6.66 -5.72
CA ILE A 266 -14.45 6.05 -5.79
C ILE A 266 -13.70 6.62 -6.99
N GLY A 267 -12.41 6.38 -7.07
CA GLY A 267 -11.60 6.78 -8.21
C GLY A 267 -10.11 6.74 -7.89
N SER A 268 -9.32 7.29 -8.80
CA SER A 268 -7.88 7.44 -8.65
C SER A 268 -7.48 8.90 -8.43
N ALA A 269 -6.53 9.14 -7.53
CA ALA A 269 -5.90 10.46 -7.35
C ALA A 269 -4.64 10.62 -8.23
N GLN A 270 -4.37 9.72 -9.17
CA GLN A 270 -3.15 9.68 -9.97
C GLN A 270 -2.86 11.00 -10.68
N ARG A 271 -3.86 11.61 -11.32
CA ARG A 271 -3.66 12.84 -12.08
C ARG A 271 -3.38 14.09 -11.23
N PHE A 272 -3.33 13.93 -9.90
CA PHE A 272 -2.86 14.98 -8.97
C PHE A 272 -1.37 14.79 -8.67
N GLY A 273 -0.54 14.93 -9.69
CA GLY A 273 0.91 14.97 -9.61
C GLY A 273 1.61 13.62 -9.45
N VAL A 274 0.92 12.49 -9.57
CA VAL A 274 1.53 11.16 -9.50
C VAL A 274 1.86 10.66 -10.90
N PRO A 275 3.11 10.25 -11.20
CA PRO A 275 3.48 9.71 -12.51
C PRO A 275 2.64 8.49 -12.92
N LEU A 276 2.56 8.23 -14.23
CA LEU A 276 1.85 7.06 -14.79
C LEU A 276 2.36 5.72 -14.23
N GLY A 277 3.69 5.61 -14.08
CA GLY A 277 4.34 4.47 -13.43
C GLY A 277 4.04 3.12 -14.03
N PHE A 278 3.73 3.04 -15.32
CA PHE A 278 3.27 1.83 -16.00
C PHE A 278 2.06 1.16 -15.30
N GLY A 279 1.22 1.98 -14.67
CA GLY A 279 -0.01 1.55 -14.00
C GLY A 279 -0.03 1.67 -12.49
N GLY A 280 1.10 2.01 -11.86
CA GLY A 280 1.12 2.23 -10.44
C GLY A 280 2.52 2.20 -9.79
N PRO A 281 2.55 2.47 -8.44
CA PRO A 281 1.40 2.59 -7.53
C PRO A 281 0.65 3.92 -7.67
N HIS A 282 -0.68 3.88 -7.46
CA HIS A 282 -1.54 5.07 -7.46
C HIS A 282 -2.48 5.04 -6.26
N ALA A 283 -2.71 6.19 -5.61
CA ALA A 283 -3.67 6.28 -4.53
C ALA A 283 -5.10 6.31 -5.07
N ALA A 284 -5.86 5.25 -4.83
CA ALA A 284 -7.30 5.30 -5.00
C ALA A 284 -7.96 5.93 -3.78
N TYR A 285 -9.18 6.43 -3.96
CA TYR A 285 -9.99 6.97 -2.89
C TYR A 285 -11.34 6.26 -2.80
N PHE A 286 -11.95 6.38 -1.63
CA PHE A 286 -13.31 5.95 -1.35
C PHE A 286 -13.93 6.98 -0.42
N SER A 287 -15.05 7.57 -0.85
CA SER A 287 -15.82 8.49 -0.02
C SER A 287 -17.28 8.05 0.06
N THR A 288 -17.94 8.37 1.18
CA THR A 288 -19.31 7.93 1.43
C THR A 288 -20.06 8.87 2.39
N ARG A 289 -21.35 8.61 2.58
CA ARG A 289 -22.21 9.30 3.52
C ARG A 289 -21.81 8.99 4.98
N ASP A 290 -22.02 9.92 5.88
CA ASP A 290 -21.71 9.76 7.31
C ASP A 290 -22.40 8.53 7.93
N ALA A 291 -23.60 8.21 7.50
CA ALA A 291 -24.35 7.04 7.98
C ALA A 291 -23.64 5.71 7.73
N PHE A 292 -22.73 5.64 6.76
CA PHE A 292 -22.07 4.42 6.32
C PHE A 292 -20.60 4.29 6.75
N LYS A 293 -20.08 5.26 7.48
CA LYS A 293 -18.67 5.33 7.90
C LYS A 293 -18.12 4.08 8.59
N ARG A 294 -18.98 3.30 9.27
CA ARG A 294 -18.57 2.08 9.99
C ARG A 294 -18.32 0.89 9.09
N ASP A 295 -18.79 0.91 7.87
CA ASP A 295 -18.65 -0.17 6.89
C ASP A 295 -17.65 0.15 5.78
N MET A 296 -17.09 1.35 5.78
CA MET A 296 -16.14 1.87 4.82
C MET A 296 -14.82 1.08 4.85
N PRO A 297 -14.24 0.71 3.69
CA PRO A 297 -12.93 0.08 3.62
C PRO A 297 -11.80 1.12 3.84
N GLY A 298 -10.61 0.62 4.18
CA GLY A 298 -9.43 1.44 4.36
C GLY A 298 -9.39 2.19 5.70
N ARG A 299 -8.27 2.89 5.92
CA ARG A 299 -8.03 3.64 7.14
C ARG A 299 -8.67 5.01 7.11
N LEU A 300 -9.01 5.49 8.30
CA LEU A 300 -9.50 6.85 8.53
C LEU A 300 -8.56 7.57 9.49
N VAL A 301 -8.15 8.77 9.14
CA VAL A 301 -7.54 9.71 10.06
C VAL A 301 -8.63 10.55 10.72
N GLY A 302 -8.54 10.73 12.02
CA GLY A 302 -9.48 11.53 12.78
C GLY A 302 -8.78 12.52 13.73
N VAL A 303 -9.51 13.56 14.09
CA VAL A 303 -9.09 14.55 15.06
C VAL A 303 -9.44 14.09 16.47
N SER A 304 -8.53 14.29 17.41
CA SER A 304 -8.70 14.05 18.85
C SER A 304 -7.97 15.14 19.62
N VAL A 305 -7.78 14.91 20.90
CA VAL A 305 -6.97 15.74 21.79
C VAL A 305 -5.90 14.89 22.48
N ASP A 306 -4.80 15.51 22.89
CA ASP A 306 -3.86 14.88 23.80
C ASP A 306 -4.26 15.05 25.26
N ARG A 307 -3.51 14.47 26.19
CA ARG A 307 -3.76 14.56 27.64
C ARG A 307 -3.82 15.99 28.21
N HIS A 308 -3.32 16.97 27.48
CA HIS A 308 -3.35 18.39 27.86
C HIS A 308 -4.49 19.17 27.20
N GLY A 309 -5.35 18.50 26.42
CA GLY A 309 -6.44 19.12 25.64
C GLY A 309 -5.99 19.76 24.34
N LYS A 310 -4.70 19.62 23.95
CA LYS A 310 -4.20 20.09 22.67
C LYS A 310 -4.70 19.20 21.55
N GLN A 311 -5.12 19.79 20.43
CA GLN A 311 -5.51 19.02 19.24
C GLN A 311 -4.42 18.05 18.82
N ALA A 312 -4.80 16.81 18.57
CA ALA A 312 -3.95 15.73 18.10
C ALA A 312 -4.67 14.90 17.04
N LEU A 313 -3.92 14.30 16.14
CA LEU A 313 -4.45 13.44 15.08
C LEU A 313 -4.16 11.97 15.39
N ARG A 314 -5.01 11.07 14.88
CA ARG A 314 -4.89 9.63 15.07
C ARG A 314 -5.58 8.85 13.97
N LEU A 315 -5.30 7.54 13.87
CA LEU A 315 -6.16 6.64 13.11
C LEU A 315 -7.46 6.43 13.87
N ALA A 316 -8.58 6.69 13.20
CA ALA A 316 -9.92 6.60 13.80
C ALA A 316 -10.59 5.26 13.48
N MET A 317 -11.49 4.81 14.36
CA MET A 317 -12.35 3.65 14.16
C MET A 317 -11.57 2.37 13.78
N GLN A 318 -10.40 2.13 14.36
CA GLN A 318 -9.54 0.97 14.09
C GLN A 318 -10.24 -0.38 14.33
N THR A 319 -11.30 -0.40 15.14
CA THR A 319 -12.12 -1.60 15.38
C THR A 319 -12.75 -2.20 14.12
N ARG A 320 -12.75 -1.48 12.98
CA ARG A 320 -13.21 -1.97 11.68
C ARG A 320 -12.13 -2.78 10.95
N GLU A 321 -10.86 -2.58 11.27
CA GLU A 321 -9.73 -3.13 10.55
C GLU A 321 -9.58 -4.65 10.78
N GLN A 322 -8.97 -5.32 9.82
CA GLN A 322 -8.83 -6.78 9.80
C GLN A 322 -8.04 -7.36 10.98
N HIS A 323 -7.09 -6.62 11.53
CA HIS A 323 -6.32 -7.08 12.70
C HIS A 323 -7.16 -7.18 13.98
N ILE A 324 -8.34 -6.53 14.02
CA ILE A 324 -9.30 -6.63 15.14
C ILE A 324 -10.47 -7.53 14.77
N ARG A 325 -11.12 -7.31 13.63
CA ARG A 325 -12.34 -8.03 13.22
C ARG A 325 -12.10 -9.39 12.57
N ARG A 326 -10.89 -9.64 12.06
CA ARG A 326 -10.51 -10.91 11.41
C ARG A 326 -11.49 -11.30 10.29
N GLU A 327 -12.10 -12.50 10.35
CA GLU A 327 -13.09 -12.98 9.37
C GLU A 327 -14.35 -12.10 9.24
N LYS A 328 -14.61 -11.23 10.20
CA LYS A 328 -15.73 -10.25 10.17
C LYS A 328 -15.32 -8.88 9.65
N ALA A 329 -14.08 -8.72 9.19
CA ALA A 329 -13.61 -7.47 8.62
C ALA A 329 -14.37 -7.14 7.32
N THR A 330 -14.52 -5.85 7.05
CA THR A 330 -15.21 -5.37 5.84
C THR A 330 -14.31 -5.43 4.60
N SER A 331 -12.99 -5.49 4.78
CA SER A 331 -11.97 -5.55 3.74
C SER A 331 -10.70 -6.21 4.29
N ASN A 332 -9.86 -6.78 3.43
CA ASN A 332 -8.56 -7.32 3.80
C ASN A 332 -7.41 -6.30 3.65
N ILE A 333 -7.67 -5.09 3.16
CA ILE A 333 -6.64 -4.09 2.89
C ILE A 333 -5.93 -3.68 4.18
N CYS A 334 -4.59 -3.85 4.19
CA CYS A 334 -3.68 -3.45 5.26
C CYS A 334 -2.75 -2.34 4.78
N THR A 335 -1.75 -2.68 3.94
CA THR A 335 -0.94 -1.68 3.22
C THR A 335 -1.77 -1.10 2.07
N ALA A 336 -1.83 0.22 1.99
CA ALA A 336 -2.51 0.96 0.92
C ALA A 336 -1.49 1.72 0.05
N GLN A 337 -1.80 2.93 -0.41
CA GLN A 337 -0.92 3.75 -1.28
C GLN A 337 -0.70 5.13 -0.64
N VAL A 338 -0.25 5.13 0.61
CA VAL A 338 -0.19 6.34 1.46
C VAL A 338 0.79 7.39 0.93
N LEU A 339 1.99 6.99 0.48
CA LEU A 339 2.96 7.93 -0.08
C LEU A 339 2.38 8.68 -1.29
N LEU A 340 1.63 7.98 -2.15
CA LEU A 340 0.97 8.56 -3.32
C LEU A 340 -0.20 9.47 -2.93
N ALA A 341 -0.94 9.14 -1.87
CA ALA A 341 -1.97 10.01 -1.30
C ALA A 341 -1.36 11.30 -0.75
N ASN A 342 -0.18 11.24 -0.12
CA ASN A 342 0.55 12.41 0.33
C ASN A 342 0.99 13.29 -0.86
N ILE A 343 1.44 12.71 -1.97
CA ILE A 343 1.78 13.44 -3.20
C ILE A 343 0.53 14.16 -3.73
N ALA A 344 -0.59 13.47 -3.88
CA ALA A 344 -1.84 14.04 -4.39
C ALA A 344 -2.39 15.14 -3.48
N SER A 345 -2.32 14.94 -2.17
CA SER A 345 -2.67 15.96 -1.17
C SER A 345 -1.83 17.23 -1.32
N MET A 346 -0.50 17.07 -1.41
CA MET A 346 0.41 18.23 -1.55
C MET A 346 0.31 18.89 -2.91
N TYR A 347 -0.03 18.15 -3.97
CA TYR A 347 -0.37 18.73 -5.27
C TYR A 347 -1.57 19.70 -5.15
N ALA A 348 -2.63 19.25 -4.47
CA ALA A 348 -3.80 20.10 -4.22
C ALA A 348 -3.48 21.31 -3.32
N VAL A 349 -2.64 21.12 -2.29
CA VAL A 349 -2.16 22.19 -1.41
C VAL A 349 -1.34 23.23 -2.19
N TYR A 350 -0.50 22.78 -3.11
CA TYR A 350 0.37 23.65 -3.90
C TYR A 350 -0.39 24.46 -4.96
N HIS A 351 -1.28 23.81 -5.73
CA HIS A 351 -2.08 24.46 -6.76
C HIS A 351 -3.25 25.28 -6.20
N GLY A 352 -3.83 24.79 -5.10
CA GLY A 352 -5.04 25.37 -4.51
C GLY A 352 -6.27 25.27 -5.41
N PRO A 353 -7.41 25.77 -4.96
CA PRO A 353 -8.66 25.69 -5.74
C PRO A 353 -8.54 26.38 -7.10
N ARG A 354 -7.90 27.56 -7.14
CA ARG A 354 -7.72 28.33 -8.37
C ARG A 354 -6.83 27.59 -9.39
N GLY A 355 -5.69 27.03 -8.94
CA GLY A 355 -4.77 26.31 -9.82
C GLY A 355 -5.40 25.05 -10.39
N LEU A 356 -6.08 24.25 -9.58
CA LEU A 356 -6.77 23.05 -10.02
C LEU A 356 -7.88 23.36 -11.03
N THR A 357 -8.70 24.38 -10.77
CA THR A 357 -9.73 24.83 -11.71
C THR A 357 -9.13 25.33 -13.04
N GLN A 358 -8.00 26.03 -12.98
CA GLN A 358 -7.30 26.48 -14.19
C GLN A 358 -6.76 25.32 -15.01
N ILE A 359 -6.17 24.30 -14.36
CA ILE A 359 -5.68 23.09 -15.03
C ILE A 359 -6.86 22.37 -15.72
N ALA A 360 -7.95 22.14 -15.00
CA ALA A 360 -9.14 21.49 -15.53
C ALA A 360 -9.76 22.25 -16.70
N THR A 361 -9.90 23.58 -16.55
CA THR A 361 -10.45 24.46 -17.61
C THR A 361 -9.58 24.41 -18.85
N ARG A 362 -8.25 24.49 -18.70
CA ARG A 362 -7.31 24.40 -19.83
C ARG A 362 -7.41 23.06 -20.55
N VAL A 363 -7.46 21.95 -19.83
CA VAL A 363 -7.60 20.63 -20.42
C VAL A 363 -8.90 20.53 -21.19
N HIS A 364 -10.02 20.98 -20.59
CA HIS A 364 -11.32 21.00 -21.24
C HIS A 364 -11.36 21.87 -22.50
N GLN A 365 -10.83 23.09 -22.43
CA GLN A 365 -10.78 24.00 -23.57
C GLN A 365 -9.96 23.43 -24.73
N LEU A 366 -8.78 22.88 -24.45
CA LEU A 366 -7.95 22.22 -25.47
C LEU A 366 -8.69 21.04 -26.12
N THR A 367 -9.46 20.27 -25.33
CA THR A 367 -10.27 19.18 -25.85
C THR A 367 -11.41 19.69 -26.75
N ALA A 368 -12.07 20.77 -26.35
CA ALA A 368 -13.12 21.39 -27.15
C ALA A 368 -12.58 21.95 -28.46
N ILE A 369 -11.40 22.61 -28.41
CA ILE A 369 -10.70 23.13 -29.62
C ILE A 369 -10.30 21.94 -30.52
N LEU A 370 -9.75 20.86 -29.96
CA LEU A 370 -9.42 19.66 -30.71
C LEU A 370 -10.63 19.07 -31.41
N ALA A 371 -11.75 18.92 -30.71
CA ALA A 371 -13.01 18.36 -31.24
C ALA A 371 -13.57 19.21 -32.37
N GLU A 372 -13.58 20.52 -32.24
CA GLU A 372 -14.07 21.43 -33.28
C GLU A 372 -13.18 21.40 -34.54
N GLY A 373 -11.84 21.38 -34.34
CA GLY A 373 -10.90 21.25 -35.45
C GLY A 373 -11.04 19.89 -36.17
N LEU A 374 -11.23 18.79 -35.43
CA LEU A 374 -11.52 17.47 -36.01
C LEU A 374 -12.83 17.48 -36.80
N SER A 375 -13.84 18.23 -36.33
CA SER A 375 -15.10 18.38 -37.05
C SER A 375 -14.90 19.06 -38.40
N THR A 376 -14.03 20.11 -38.47
CA THR A 376 -13.69 20.76 -39.74
C THR A 376 -12.91 19.83 -40.67
N LEU A 377 -12.20 18.85 -40.15
CA LEU A 377 -11.53 17.78 -40.91
C LEU A 377 -12.47 16.63 -41.32
N GLY A 378 -13.76 16.69 -40.95
CA GLY A 378 -14.76 15.70 -41.30
C GLY A 378 -14.88 14.55 -40.29
N LEU A 379 -14.29 14.68 -39.10
CA LEU A 379 -14.35 13.69 -38.02
C LEU A 379 -15.07 14.29 -36.82
N LYS A 380 -16.21 13.74 -36.45
CA LYS A 380 -16.98 14.22 -35.29
C LYS A 380 -16.80 13.29 -34.11
N ALA A 381 -16.66 13.90 -32.93
CA ALA A 381 -16.77 13.15 -31.68
C ALA A 381 -18.18 12.56 -31.52
N GLU A 382 -18.28 11.37 -30.96
CA GLU A 382 -19.57 10.74 -30.66
C GLU A 382 -20.32 11.54 -29.59
N GLN A 383 -19.58 12.14 -28.63
CA GLN A 383 -20.11 12.81 -27.48
C GLN A 383 -20.64 14.21 -27.82
N ALA A 384 -21.83 14.55 -27.32
CA ALA A 384 -22.33 15.91 -27.30
C ALA A 384 -21.68 16.74 -26.18
N PHE A 385 -21.46 16.10 -25.02
CA PHE A 385 -20.85 16.67 -23.82
C PHE A 385 -19.68 15.81 -23.36
N PHE A 386 -18.55 16.42 -23.09
CA PHE A 386 -17.33 15.74 -22.66
C PHE A 386 -16.48 16.65 -21.77
N PHE A 387 -15.52 16.08 -21.03
CA PHE A 387 -14.55 16.83 -20.26
C PHE A 387 -13.19 16.88 -21.00
N ASP A 388 -12.48 15.75 -21.09
CA ASP A 388 -11.13 15.65 -21.62
C ASP A 388 -10.93 14.52 -22.63
N SER A 389 -11.96 13.71 -22.85
CA SER A 389 -11.87 12.48 -23.64
C SER A 389 -12.87 12.51 -24.79
N LEU A 390 -12.44 12.02 -25.95
CA LEU A 390 -13.23 11.95 -27.16
C LEU A 390 -13.20 10.54 -27.74
N THR A 391 -14.32 10.06 -28.25
CA THR A 391 -14.43 8.89 -29.12
C THR A 391 -14.79 9.32 -30.52
N LEU A 392 -14.02 8.84 -31.51
CA LEU A 392 -14.18 9.22 -32.91
C LEU A 392 -14.52 8.03 -33.78
N HIS A 393 -15.55 8.17 -34.64
CA HIS A 393 -15.79 7.26 -35.75
C HIS A 393 -14.84 7.56 -36.88
N THR A 394 -13.96 6.61 -37.19
CA THR A 394 -12.90 6.74 -38.19
C THR A 394 -13.12 5.83 -39.38
N GLY A 395 -14.13 4.95 -39.30
CA GLY A 395 -14.41 3.96 -40.33
C GLY A 395 -13.19 3.12 -40.68
N GLY A 396 -13.00 2.76 -41.92
CA GLY A 396 -11.86 1.95 -42.36
C GLY A 396 -10.47 2.62 -42.22
N ARG A 397 -10.36 3.84 -41.67
CA ARG A 397 -9.10 4.54 -41.48
C ARG A 397 -8.43 4.30 -40.10
N THR A 398 -9.10 3.60 -39.18
CA THR A 398 -8.62 3.44 -37.78
C THR A 398 -7.18 2.94 -37.70
N ALA A 399 -6.85 1.85 -38.39
CA ALA A 399 -5.51 1.29 -38.42
C ALA A 399 -4.45 2.25 -38.99
N ALA A 400 -4.81 2.97 -40.06
CA ALA A 400 -3.91 3.95 -40.69
C ALA A 400 -3.66 5.15 -39.77
N LEU A 401 -4.66 5.61 -39.03
CA LEU A 401 -4.53 6.70 -38.05
C LEU A 401 -3.67 6.30 -36.87
N HIS A 402 -3.83 5.08 -36.35
CA HIS A 402 -2.92 4.55 -35.32
C HIS A 402 -1.47 4.48 -35.85
N ALA A 403 -1.26 4.00 -37.08
CA ALA A 403 0.08 3.96 -37.66
C ALA A 403 0.69 5.36 -37.84
N ALA A 404 -0.10 6.34 -38.31
CA ALA A 404 0.32 7.73 -38.47
C ALA A 404 0.66 8.41 -37.12
N ALA A 405 -0.09 8.08 -36.05
CA ALA A 405 0.19 8.54 -34.70
C ALA A 405 1.50 7.91 -34.18
N ARG A 406 1.66 6.61 -34.30
CA ARG A 406 2.88 5.90 -33.87
C ARG A 406 4.12 6.39 -34.59
N ALA A 407 4.02 6.70 -35.87
CA ALA A 407 5.13 7.30 -36.66
C ALA A 407 5.55 8.70 -36.11
N ARG A 408 4.71 9.34 -35.29
CA ARG A 408 5.00 10.60 -34.60
C ARG A 408 5.22 10.45 -33.10
N HIS A 409 5.50 9.21 -32.64
CA HIS A 409 5.66 8.86 -31.24
C HIS A 409 4.43 9.23 -30.38
N ILE A 410 3.23 8.96 -30.90
CA ILE A 410 1.95 9.23 -30.22
C ILE A 410 1.15 7.94 -30.11
N ASN A 411 0.58 7.68 -28.92
CA ASN A 411 -0.37 6.61 -28.68
C ASN A 411 -1.80 7.16 -28.58
N LEU A 412 -2.71 6.59 -29.33
CA LEU A 412 -4.15 6.83 -29.24
C LEU A 412 -4.80 5.56 -28.62
N ARG A 413 -5.99 5.71 -28.02
CA ARG A 413 -6.74 4.58 -27.47
C ARG A 413 -7.33 3.73 -28.60
N GLU A 414 -6.99 2.45 -28.59
CA GLU A 414 -7.62 1.45 -29.46
C GLU A 414 -8.98 1.05 -28.86
N ILE A 415 -10.08 1.25 -29.58
CA ILE A 415 -11.41 0.83 -29.17
C ILE A 415 -11.83 -0.38 -30.02
N ASP A 416 -11.97 -0.19 -31.33
CA ASP A 416 -12.27 -1.24 -32.30
C ASP A 416 -11.85 -0.84 -33.73
N GLU A 417 -12.23 -1.61 -34.73
CA GLU A 417 -11.85 -1.37 -36.14
C GLU A 417 -12.45 -0.10 -36.75
N GLN A 418 -13.50 0.47 -36.10
CA GLN A 418 -14.23 1.64 -36.58
C GLN A 418 -14.02 2.89 -35.74
N ARG A 419 -13.53 2.70 -34.51
CA ARG A 419 -13.45 3.77 -33.47
C ARG A 419 -12.10 3.82 -32.82
N LEU A 420 -11.66 5.02 -32.51
CA LEU A 420 -10.53 5.28 -31.62
C LEU A 420 -10.90 6.33 -30.58
N GLY A 421 -10.15 6.35 -29.47
CA GLY A 421 -10.27 7.34 -28.43
C GLY A 421 -9.05 8.22 -28.30
N LEU A 422 -9.26 9.41 -27.74
CA LEU A 422 -8.18 10.29 -27.31
C LEU A 422 -8.61 10.96 -25.99
N SER A 423 -7.64 11.05 -25.07
CA SER A 423 -7.82 11.78 -23.81
C SER A 423 -6.69 12.80 -23.66
N LEU A 424 -7.04 14.05 -23.44
CA LEU A 424 -6.08 15.11 -23.15
C LEU A 424 -5.79 15.17 -21.66
N ASP A 425 -4.65 15.74 -21.31
CA ASP A 425 -4.19 15.84 -19.93
C ASP A 425 -3.45 17.17 -19.68
N GLU A 426 -2.97 17.32 -18.44
CA GLU A 426 -2.26 18.54 -17.99
C GLU A 426 -1.06 18.87 -18.87
N THR A 427 -0.41 17.90 -19.49
CA THR A 427 0.80 18.07 -20.31
C THR A 427 0.50 18.43 -21.76
N THR A 428 -0.78 18.48 -22.15
CA THR A 428 -1.17 18.83 -23.53
C THR A 428 -0.96 20.30 -23.81
N SER A 429 -0.34 20.59 -24.96
CA SER A 429 -0.06 21.98 -25.45
C SER A 429 -0.84 22.24 -26.72
N GLN A 430 -0.86 23.53 -27.15
CA GLN A 430 -1.38 23.95 -28.46
C GLN A 430 -0.73 23.14 -29.59
N SER A 431 0.60 23.06 -29.62
CA SER A 431 1.33 22.32 -30.67
C SER A 431 0.99 20.82 -30.71
N ALA A 432 0.61 20.26 -29.57
CA ALA A 432 0.13 18.91 -29.51
C ALA A 432 -1.25 18.74 -30.18
N VAL A 433 -2.16 19.69 -29.99
CA VAL A 433 -3.47 19.70 -30.65
C VAL A 433 -3.29 19.84 -32.18
N GLU A 434 -2.44 20.75 -32.63
CA GLU A 434 -2.10 20.93 -34.05
C GLU A 434 -1.48 19.67 -34.66
N THR A 435 -0.64 18.96 -33.91
CA THR A 435 -0.05 17.66 -34.31
C THR A 435 -1.12 16.58 -34.45
N LEU A 436 -2.08 16.53 -33.52
CA LEU A 436 -3.21 15.62 -33.60
C LEU A 436 -4.05 15.92 -34.86
N TRP A 437 -4.40 17.18 -35.16
CA TRP A 437 -5.09 17.50 -36.41
C TRP A 437 -4.32 17.03 -37.63
N ALA A 438 -2.99 17.21 -37.67
CA ALA A 438 -2.15 16.75 -38.77
C ALA A 438 -2.11 15.22 -38.94
N ILE A 439 -2.38 14.43 -37.89
CA ILE A 439 -2.56 12.98 -37.97
C ILE A 439 -3.89 12.64 -38.65
N PHE A 440 -4.95 13.37 -38.34
CA PHE A 440 -6.30 13.11 -38.81
C PHE A 440 -6.64 13.72 -40.16
N ALA A 441 -5.91 14.75 -40.60
CA ALA A 441 -6.11 15.40 -41.87
C ALA A 441 -5.83 14.46 -43.06
N SER A 442 -6.61 14.60 -44.11
CA SER A 442 -6.33 13.91 -45.37
C SER A 442 -5.22 14.62 -46.16
N ASP A 443 -4.57 13.93 -47.09
CA ASP A 443 -3.49 14.52 -47.89
C ASP A 443 -3.95 15.79 -48.61
N GLY A 444 -3.18 16.87 -48.39
CA GLY A 444 -3.49 18.20 -48.97
C GLY A 444 -4.61 18.97 -48.26
N GLN A 445 -5.23 18.45 -47.23
CA GLN A 445 -6.23 19.17 -46.44
C GLN A 445 -5.54 20.22 -45.55
N SER A 446 -6.07 21.45 -45.56
CA SER A 446 -5.59 22.54 -44.70
C SER A 446 -5.94 22.25 -43.24
N LEU A 447 -4.98 22.47 -42.35
CA LEU A 447 -5.24 22.33 -40.92
C LEU A 447 -6.12 23.49 -40.41
N PRO A 448 -6.94 23.25 -39.35
CA PRO A 448 -7.69 24.30 -38.69
C PRO A 448 -6.77 25.38 -38.10
N ASP A 449 -7.27 26.62 -38.03
CA ASP A 449 -6.59 27.71 -37.36
C ASP A 449 -6.89 27.66 -35.86
N PHE A 450 -5.85 27.35 -35.08
CA PHE A 450 -5.97 27.19 -33.63
C PHE A 450 -6.46 28.50 -32.97
N ALA A 451 -5.93 29.66 -33.36
CA ALA A 451 -6.28 30.93 -32.73
C ALA A 451 -7.77 31.27 -32.99
N ALA A 452 -8.22 31.12 -34.24
CA ALA A 452 -9.63 31.34 -34.58
C ALA A 452 -10.60 30.43 -33.83
N LEU A 453 -10.22 29.15 -33.65
CA LEU A 453 -11.01 28.21 -32.87
C LEU A 453 -10.97 28.51 -31.36
N ALA A 454 -9.81 28.89 -30.81
CA ALA A 454 -9.67 29.26 -29.41
C ALA A 454 -10.56 30.47 -29.02
N ASP A 455 -10.75 31.41 -29.93
CA ASP A 455 -11.62 32.58 -29.72
C ASP A 455 -13.12 32.29 -29.86
N SER A 456 -13.50 31.23 -30.57
CA SER A 456 -14.92 30.96 -30.94
C SER A 456 -15.52 29.72 -30.28
N VAL A 457 -14.70 28.74 -29.85
CA VAL A 457 -15.19 27.48 -29.32
C VAL A 457 -15.92 27.68 -28.00
N GLN A 458 -17.07 27.02 -27.86
CA GLN A 458 -17.86 26.99 -26.62
C GLN A 458 -17.50 25.78 -25.78
N SER A 459 -17.67 25.89 -24.44
CA SER A 459 -17.56 24.78 -23.53
C SER A 459 -18.50 23.64 -23.92
N ARG A 460 -18.02 22.43 -23.81
CA ARG A 460 -18.78 21.19 -24.04
C ARG A 460 -19.18 20.49 -22.74
N LEU A 461 -19.10 21.19 -21.60
CA LEU A 461 -19.67 20.70 -20.35
C LEU A 461 -21.17 20.95 -20.33
N PRO A 462 -22.00 20.00 -19.82
CA PRO A 462 -23.44 20.20 -19.72
C PRO A 462 -23.75 21.31 -18.71
N ALA A 463 -24.47 22.35 -19.14
CA ALA A 463 -24.76 23.51 -18.28
C ALA A 463 -25.47 23.14 -16.96
N GLY A 464 -26.31 22.11 -16.99
CA GLY A 464 -27.01 21.60 -15.79
C GLY A 464 -26.15 20.82 -14.82
N LEU A 465 -24.92 20.46 -15.19
CA LEU A 465 -23.97 19.73 -14.37
C LEU A 465 -22.72 20.54 -14.03
N LEU A 466 -22.70 21.84 -14.31
CA LEU A 466 -21.59 22.69 -13.84
C LEU A 466 -21.61 22.80 -12.32
N ARG A 467 -20.44 22.64 -11.72
CA ARG A 467 -20.26 22.80 -10.27
C ARG A 467 -20.65 24.20 -9.81
N GLN A 468 -21.48 24.31 -8.81
CA GLN A 468 -21.91 25.60 -8.21
C GLN A 468 -21.28 25.82 -6.83
N THR A 469 -20.82 24.74 -6.17
CA THR A 469 -20.23 24.79 -4.85
C THR A 469 -18.75 25.16 -4.93
N ALA A 470 -18.27 25.96 -3.98
CA ALA A 470 -16.86 26.27 -3.83
C ALA A 470 -16.05 25.00 -3.55
N ILE A 471 -14.80 24.96 -3.99
CA ILE A 471 -13.88 23.88 -3.71
C ILE A 471 -12.76 24.31 -2.76
N LEU A 472 -12.33 23.39 -1.90
CA LEU A 472 -11.10 23.51 -1.10
C LEU A 472 -10.98 24.84 -0.35
N SER A 473 -12.06 25.22 0.35
CA SER A 473 -12.12 26.48 1.10
C SER A 473 -11.22 26.50 2.33
N HIS A 474 -10.79 25.33 2.84
CA HIS A 474 -9.94 25.27 4.02
C HIS A 474 -8.58 25.98 3.80
N PRO A 475 -8.05 26.72 4.80
CA PRO A 475 -6.82 27.52 4.66
C PRO A 475 -5.60 26.75 4.16
N VAL A 476 -5.48 25.44 4.43
CA VAL A 476 -4.35 24.62 3.97
C VAL A 476 -4.24 24.62 2.45
N PHE A 477 -5.34 24.66 1.73
CA PHE A 477 -5.37 24.71 0.27
C PHE A 477 -5.27 26.15 -0.30
N ASN A 478 -5.17 27.17 0.55
CA ASN A 478 -5.18 28.58 0.16
C ASN A 478 -3.94 29.33 0.64
N ARG A 479 -2.89 28.62 1.10
CA ARG A 479 -1.71 29.27 1.69
C ARG A 479 -0.39 28.90 0.99
N TYR A 480 -0.12 27.62 0.78
CA TYR A 480 1.22 27.12 0.44
C TYR A 480 1.49 27.06 -1.07
N HIS A 481 1.22 28.15 -1.78
CA HIS A 481 1.32 28.23 -3.24
C HIS A 481 2.71 28.64 -3.75
N SER A 482 3.58 29.14 -2.88
CA SER A 482 4.97 29.40 -3.26
C SER A 482 5.84 28.20 -2.90
N GLU A 483 6.90 27.98 -3.69
CA GLU A 483 7.86 26.90 -3.47
C GLU A 483 8.46 26.97 -2.06
N THR A 484 8.85 28.18 -1.60
CA THR A 484 9.39 28.39 -0.25
C THR A 484 8.41 28.00 0.85
N GLU A 485 7.14 28.38 0.72
CA GLU A 485 6.15 28.06 1.75
C GLU A 485 5.83 26.57 1.78
N LEU A 486 5.71 25.93 0.60
CA LEU A 486 5.48 24.50 0.51
C LEU A 486 6.65 23.70 1.11
N MET A 487 7.90 24.03 0.77
CA MET A 487 9.07 23.37 1.34
C MET A 487 9.12 23.49 2.87
N ARG A 488 8.82 24.67 3.40
CA ARG A 488 8.76 24.86 4.86
C ARG A 488 7.59 24.10 5.50
N TYR A 489 6.48 23.99 4.82
CA TYR A 489 5.35 23.17 5.29
C TYR A 489 5.71 21.69 5.31
N LEU A 490 6.28 21.14 4.24
CA LEU A 490 6.73 19.75 4.17
C LEU A 490 7.78 19.46 5.26
N ARG A 491 8.74 20.38 5.48
CA ARG A 491 9.73 20.25 6.56
C ARG A 491 9.06 20.26 7.94
N LYS A 492 8.14 21.19 8.18
CA LYS A 492 7.37 21.24 9.43
C LYS A 492 6.59 19.97 9.71
N LEU A 493 6.06 19.31 8.68
CA LEU A 493 5.38 18.03 8.83
C LEU A 493 6.39 16.91 9.16
N ALA A 494 7.47 16.79 8.39
CA ALA A 494 8.50 15.79 8.62
C ALA A 494 9.14 15.87 10.00
N ASP A 495 9.35 17.08 10.53
CA ASP A 495 9.95 17.30 11.85
C ASP A 495 9.09 16.78 13.01
N LYS A 496 7.78 16.59 12.79
CA LYS A 496 6.85 16.02 13.79
C LYS A 496 6.94 14.50 13.90
N ASP A 497 7.61 13.84 12.97
CA ASP A 497 7.53 12.41 12.77
C ASP A 497 8.86 11.70 13.04
N LEU A 498 8.78 10.39 13.32
CA LEU A 498 9.93 9.48 13.30
C LEU A 498 9.88 8.63 12.03
N ALA A 499 11.05 8.49 11.41
CA ALA A 499 11.32 7.64 10.24
C ALA A 499 12.73 7.06 10.34
N LEU A 500 13.13 6.16 9.43
CA LEU A 500 14.43 5.47 9.51
C LEU A 500 15.64 6.41 9.35
N ASP A 501 15.46 7.57 8.77
CA ASP A 501 16.51 8.59 8.68
C ASP A 501 16.86 9.24 10.03
N ARG A 502 16.10 8.90 11.08
CA ARG A 502 16.27 9.46 12.43
C ARG A 502 16.59 8.40 13.49
N THR A 503 16.02 7.20 13.37
CA THR A 503 16.12 6.15 14.40
C THR A 503 15.71 4.79 13.84
N MET A 504 16.15 3.71 14.49
CA MET A 504 15.61 2.38 14.26
C MET A 504 14.09 2.34 14.52
N ILE A 505 13.38 1.59 13.71
CA ILE A 505 11.95 1.31 13.89
C ILE A 505 11.79 -0.21 14.10
N PRO A 506 11.83 -0.71 15.35
CA PRO A 506 11.90 -2.13 15.66
C PRO A 506 10.53 -2.82 15.63
N LEU A 507 9.77 -2.59 14.56
CA LEU A 507 8.40 -3.10 14.41
C LEU A 507 8.39 -4.57 13.98
N GLY A 508 8.04 -5.46 14.89
CA GLY A 508 7.81 -6.87 14.60
C GLY A 508 6.70 -7.12 13.61
N SER A 509 6.98 -7.96 12.76
CA SER A 509 6.62 -8.45 11.45
C SER A 509 6.45 -7.40 10.37
N CYS A 510 7.05 -6.21 10.52
CA CYS A 510 6.95 -5.11 9.53
C CYS A 510 8.23 -4.92 8.71
N THR A 511 9.36 -5.42 9.17
CA THR A 511 10.68 -5.36 8.51
C THR A 511 11.05 -3.96 8.03
N MET A 512 11.36 -3.08 8.98
CA MET A 512 11.77 -1.70 8.70
C MET A 512 13.28 -1.63 8.42
N LYS A 513 13.70 -2.09 7.24
CA LYS A 513 15.10 -2.07 6.84
C LYS A 513 15.45 -0.90 5.92
N LEU A 514 16.73 -0.65 5.77
CA LEU A 514 17.27 0.39 4.88
C LEU A 514 16.69 0.28 3.46
N ASN A 515 16.25 1.42 2.95
CA ASN A 515 16.00 1.67 1.53
C ASN A 515 17.14 2.54 1.03
N ALA A 516 18.10 1.95 0.33
CA ALA A 516 19.28 2.68 -0.13
C ALA A 516 18.90 3.73 -1.17
N ALA A 517 19.62 4.86 -1.19
CA ALA A 517 19.32 5.94 -2.14
C ALA A 517 19.46 5.48 -3.60
N SER A 518 20.46 4.63 -3.89
CA SER A 518 20.66 4.05 -5.23
C SER A 518 19.52 3.14 -5.69
N GLU A 519 18.80 2.48 -4.76
CA GLU A 519 17.60 1.71 -5.06
C GLU A 519 16.42 2.60 -5.47
N MET A 520 16.34 3.79 -4.89
CA MET A 520 15.24 4.74 -5.12
C MET A 520 15.40 5.58 -6.40
N ILE A 521 16.64 5.82 -6.86
CA ILE A 521 16.93 6.68 -8.02
C ILE A 521 16.13 6.31 -9.28
N PRO A 522 16.00 5.02 -9.68
CA PRO A 522 15.30 4.65 -10.91
C PRO A 522 13.81 5.00 -10.91
N VAL A 523 13.17 5.12 -9.76
CA VAL A 523 11.71 5.39 -9.62
C VAL A 523 11.31 6.72 -10.26
N THR A 524 12.22 7.71 -10.28
CA THR A 524 11.98 9.04 -10.83
C THR A 524 12.42 9.20 -12.28
N TRP A 525 12.96 8.15 -12.92
CA TRP A 525 13.32 8.20 -14.33
C TRP A 525 12.08 8.17 -15.23
N ALA A 526 12.10 9.01 -16.26
CA ALA A 526 10.99 9.10 -17.19
C ALA A 526 10.65 7.76 -17.86
N GLU A 527 11.66 6.95 -18.15
CA GLU A 527 11.52 5.63 -18.79
C GLU A 527 10.69 4.64 -17.94
N PHE A 528 10.67 4.79 -16.61
CA PHE A 528 9.80 4.03 -15.73
C PHE A 528 8.56 4.82 -15.30
N GLY A 529 8.70 6.11 -15.06
CA GLY A 529 7.61 6.96 -14.55
C GLY A 529 6.55 7.32 -15.59
N ASN A 530 6.92 7.53 -16.86
CA ASN A 530 6.03 8.16 -17.84
C ASN A 530 5.47 7.19 -18.90
N LEU A 531 5.58 5.88 -18.67
CA LEU A 531 5.00 4.89 -19.58
C LEU A 531 3.56 4.56 -19.17
N HIS A 532 2.65 4.59 -20.14
CA HIS A 532 1.24 4.23 -19.92
C HIS A 532 1.07 2.70 -19.80
N PRO A 533 0.27 2.16 -18.85
CA PRO A 533 0.13 0.71 -18.65
C PRO A 533 -0.46 -0.03 -19.86
N PHE A 534 -1.19 0.67 -20.72
CA PHE A 534 -1.80 0.11 -21.92
C PHE A 534 -1.09 0.54 -23.21
N ALA A 535 0.14 1.06 -23.12
CA ALA A 535 0.98 1.27 -24.28
C ALA A 535 1.21 -0.05 -25.05
N PRO A 536 1.44 0.00 -26.37
CA PRO A 536 1.84 -1.18 -27.15
C PRO A 536 3.03 -1.91 -26.53
N ALA A 537 3.01 -3.25 -26.55
CA ALA A 537 4.01 -4.08 -25.86
C ALA A 537 5.46 -3.81 -26.34
N GLU A 538 5.63 -3.48 -27.61
CA GLU A 538 6.94 -3.15 -28.19
C GLU A 538 7.55 -1.87 -27.57
N GLN A 539 6.75 -1.02 -26.94
CA GLN A 539 7.22 0.19 -26.29
C GLN A 539 7.65 -0.05 -24.83
N SER A 540 7.33 -1.21 -24.25
CA SER A 540 7.62 -1.56 -22.86
C SER A 540 8.67 -2.66 -22.70
N ALA A 541 9.57 -2.83 -23.68
CA ALA A 541 10.58 -3.89 -23.67
C ALA A 541 11.52 -3.83 -22.46
N GLY A 542 11.77 -2.65 -21.91
CA GLY A 542 12.53 -2.48 -20.67
C GLY A 542 11.77 -3.00 -19.46
N TYR A 543 10.48 -2.72 -19.35
CA TYR A 543 9.65 -3.29 -18.28
C TYR A 543 9.54 -4.81 -18.42
N GLN A 544 9.37 -5.34 -19.62
CA GLN A 544 9.31 -6.79 -19.82
C GLN A 544 10.58 -7.46 -19.33
N GLN A 545 11.76 -6.93 -19.68
CA GLN A 545 13.03 -7.48 -19.19
C GLN A 545 13.15 -7.35 -17.67
N LEU A 546 12.80 -6.20 -17.10
CA LEU A 546 12.82 -5.98 -15.65
C LEU A 546 11.97 -7.01 -14.91
N THR A 547 10.74 -7.25 -15.39
CA THR A 547 9.80 -8.18 -14.77
C THR A 547 10.27 -9.62 -14.93
N ASP A 548 10.72 -10.04 -16.10
CA ASP A 548 11.25 -11.39 -16.33
C ASP A 548 12.45 -11.70 -15.41
N GLU A 549 13.39 -10.76 -15.31
CA GLU A 549 14.56 -10.91 -14.43
C GLU A 549 14.13 -10.95 -12.94
N LEU A 550 13.22 -10.09 -12.54
CA LEU A 550 12.75 -10.04 -11.15
C LEU A 550 11.96 -11.29 -10.77
N GLU A 551 11.09 -11.79 -11.65
CA GLU A 551 10.38 -13.05 -11.43
C GLU A 551 11.35 -14.23 -11.27
N ALA A 552 12.38 -14.31 -12.11
CA ALA A 552 13.44 -15.33 -11.99
C ALA A 552 14.21 -15.21 -10.66
N MET A 553 14.55 -13.99 -10.21
CA MET A 553 15.23 -13.74 -8.94
C MET A 553 14.35 -14.15 -7.75
N LEU A 554 13.06 -13.83 -7.79
CA LEU A 554 12.13 -14.20 -6.73
C LEU A 554 11.84 -15.71 -6.73
N CYS A 555 11.79 -16.37 -7.88
CA CYS A 555 11.76 -17.85 -7.96
C CYS A 555 12.99 -18.47 -7.28
N ALA A 556 14.18 -17.92 -7.52
CA ALA A 556 15.41 -18.39 -6.88
C ALA A 556 15.38 -18.19 -5.35
N ALA A 557 14.85 -17.07 -4.89
CA ALA A 557 14.77 -16.75 -3.45
C ALA A 557 13.74 -17.62 -2.70
N THR A 558 12.64 -17.99 -3.35
CA THR A 558 11.49 -18.65 -2.72
C THR A 558 11.38 -20.14 -3.01
N GLY A 559 12.04 -20.61 -4.08
CA GLY A 559 11.96 -22.00 -4.52
C GLY A 559 10.64 -22.36 -5.23
N TYR A 560 9.82 -21.38 -5.56
CA TYR A 560 8.64 -21.56 -6.41
C TYR A 560 9.00 -21.68 -7.88
N ASP A 561 8.04 -22.12 -8.69
CA ASP A 561 8.26 -22.42 -10.09
C ASP A 561 7.81 -21.26 -11.00
N ALA A 562 6.92 -20.39 -10.51
CA ALA A 562 6.45 -19.19 -11.20
C ALA A 562 6.09 -18.07 -10.22
N ILE A 563 6.22 -16.83 -10.67
CA ILE A 563 5.87 -15.62 -9.92
C ILE A 563 4.86 -14.80 -10.73
N SER A 564 3.95 -14.11 -10.05
CA SER A 564 3.14 -13.03 -10.62
C SER A 564 3.39 -11.74 -9.85
N LEU A 565 3.79 -10.70 -10.56
CA LEU A 565 4.05 -9.36 -10.00
C LEU A 565 2.79 -8.47 -10.02
N GLN A 566 1.63 -8.97 -10.45
CA GLN A 566 0.42 -8.18 -10.61
C GLN A 566 -0.14 -7.64 -9.27
N PRO A 567 -0.21 -8.41 -8.15
CA PRO A 567 -0.87 -7.91 -6.96
C PRO A 567 -0.22 -6.64 -6.40
N ASN A 568 -1.00 -5.59 -6.24
CA ASN A 568 -0.57 -4.25 -5.82
C ASN A 568 -0.62 -4.01 -4.30
N ALA A 569 -0.73 -5.07 -3.52
CA ALA A 569 -0.55 -5.10 -2.06
C ALA A 569 -0.40 -6.53 -1.58
N GLY A 570 0.12 -6.75 -0.36
CA GLY A 570 0.18 -8.08 0.26
C GLY A 570 -1.19 -8.74 0.35
N SER A 571 -2.21 -7.98 0.76
CA SER A 571 -3.60 -8.47 0.82
C SER A 571 -4.16 -8.89 -0.56
N GLN A 572 -3.75 -8.24 -1.64
CA GLN A 572 -4.10 -8.66 -3.01
C GLN A 572 -3.31 -9.89 -3.43
N GLY A 573 -2.08 -10.06 -2.94
CA GLY A 573 -1.31 -11.30 -3.08
C GLY A 573 -1.98 -12.48 -2.36
N GLU A 574 -2.42 -12.27 -1.12
CA GLU A 574 -3.22 -13.27 -0.41
C GLU A 574 -4.46 -13.68 -1.22
N TYR A 575 -5.19 -12.71 -1.71
CA TYR A 575 -6.40 -12.93 -2.50
C TYR A 575 -6.10 -13.68 -3.80
N ALA A 576 -5.09 -13.25 -4.55
CA ALA A 576 -4.66 -13.90 -5.78
C ALA A 576 -4.22 -15.36 -5.55
N GLY A 577 -3.50 -15.61 -4.46
CA GLY A 577 -3.06 -16.97 -4.09
C GLY A 577 -4.23 -17.90 -3.77
N LEU A 578 -5.21 -17.44 -3.00
CA LEU A 578 -6.41 -18.25 -2.71
C LEU A 578 -7.31 -18.43 -3.93
N LEU A 579 -7.40 -17.44 -4.82
CA LEU A 579 -8.10 -17.60 -6.10
C LEU A 579 -7.43 -18.64 -7.00
N ALA A 580 -6.10 -18.70 -7.02
CA ALA A 580 -5.37 -19.73 -7.76
C ALA A 580 -5.67 -21.15 -7.21
N ILE A 581 -5.70 -21.31 -5.88
CA ILE A 581 -6.10 -22.57 -5.24
C ILE A 581 -7.55 -22.92 -5.59
N ARG A 582 -8.48 -21.97 -5.50
CA ARG A 582 -9.89 -22.17 -5.84
C ARG A 582 -10.05 -22.61 -7.30
N ALA A 583 -9.42 -21.89 -8.23
CA ALA A 583 -9.47 -22.21 -9.65
C ALA A 583 -8.85 -23.59 -9.97
N TYR A 584 -7.79 -23.96 -9.25
CA TYR A 584 -7.22 -25.30 -9.34
C TYR A 584 -8.24 -26.40 -8.94
N HIS A 585 -8.92 -26.25 -7.81
CA HIS A 585 -9.95 -27.20 -7.38
C HIS A 585 -11.12 -27.24 -8.37
N GLN A 586 -11.60 -26.09 -8.85
CA GLN A 586 -12.64 -26.01 -9.88
C GLN A 586 -12.24 -26.74 -11.17
N SER A 587 -11.01 -26.58 -11.61
CA SER A 587 -10.52 -27.24 -12.85
C SER A 587 -10.52 -28.77 -12.77
N ARG A 588 -10.64 -29.32 -11.55
CA ARG A 588 -10.69 -30.76 -11.27
C ARG A 588 -12.10 -31.29 -10.97
N GLY A 589 -13.10 -30.40 -10.96
CA GLY A 589 -14.48 -30.73 -10.56
C GLY A 589 -14.67 -30.82 -9.04
N ASP A 590 -13.78 -30.18 -8.27
CA ASP A 590 -13.76 -30.16 -6.81
C ASP A 590 -14.26 -28.83 -6.23
N GLU A 591 -15.26 -28.19 -6.85
CA GLU A 591 -15.81 -26.88 -6.43
C GLU A 591 -16.36 -26.89 -5.00
N HIS A 592 -16.68 -28.08 -4.45
CA HIS A 592 -17.16 -28.28 -3.08
C HIS A 592 -16.07 -28.08 -2.02
N ARG A 593 -14.79 -28.00 -2.42
CA ARG A 593 -13.68 -27.70 -1.51
C ARG A 593 -13.64 -26.21 -1.21
N ASP A 594 -14.19 -25.84 -0.07
CA ASP A 594 -14.34 -24.45 0.36
C ASP A 594 -13.84 -24.16 1.78
N ILE A 595 -13.24 -25.14 2.47
CA ILE A 595 -12.70 -24.95 3.83
C ILE A 595 -11.23 -24.53 3.76
N CYS A 596 -10.93 -23.44 4.46
CA CYS A 596 -9.57 -22.96 4.72
C CYS A 596 -9.24 -23.11 6.21
N LEU A 597 -8.24 -23.92 6.53
CA LEU A 597 -7.70 -24.04 7.88
C LEU A 597 -6.79 -22.83 8.16
N ILE A 598 -6.94 -22.19 9.30
CA ILE A 598 -6.13 -21.02 9.69
C ILE A 598 -5.72 -21.13 11.15
N PRO A 599 -4.42 -21.11 11.50
CA PRO A 599 -3.97 -21.11 12.89
C PRO A 599 -4.46 -19.89 13.65
N SER A 600 -4.76 -20.04 14.93
CA SER A 600 -5.23 -18.96 15.80
C SER A 600 -4.23 -17.79 15.91
N SER A 601 -2.95 -18.04 15.62
CA SER A 601 -1.87 -17.07 15.58
C SER A 601 -1.81 -16.25 14.27
N ALA A 602 -2.54 -16.64 13.21
CA ALA A 602 -2.44 -16.02 11.90
C ALA A 602 -2.78 -14.53 11.92
N HIS A 603 -2.16 -13.77 11.01
CA HIS A 603 -2.48 -12.37 10.79
C HIS A 603 -3.96 -12.19 10.43
N GLY A 604 -4.57 -11.09 10.87
CA GLY A 604 -6.01 -10.85 10.64
C GLY A 604 -6.42 -10.72 9.18
N THR A 605 -5.48 -10.46 8.26
CA THR A 605 -5.75 -10.44 6.81
C THR A 605 -6.09 -11.81 6.26
N ASN A 606 -5.48 -12.90 6.80
CA ASN A 606 -5.69 -14.26 6.30
C ASN A 606 -7.17 -14.69 6.37
N PRO A 607 -7.86 -14.65 7.54
CA PRO A 607 -9.27 -15.01 7.58
C PRO A 607 -10.16 -14.03 6.80
N ALA A 608 -9.82 -12.75 6.73
CA ALA A 608 -10.56 -11.79 5.92
C ALA A 608 -10.47 -12.13 4.42
N THR A 609 -9.27 -12.49 3.95
CA THR A 609 -9.03 -12.87 2.54
C THR A 609 -9.69 -14.20 2.20
N ALA A 610 -9.65 -15.19 3.09
CA ALA A 610 -10.33 -16.47 2.89
C ALA A 610 -11.84 -16.26 2.65
N ASN A 611 -12.48 -15.42 3.47
CA ASN A 611 -13.89 -15.07 3.27
C ASN A 611 -14.14 -14.37 1.92
N MET A 612 -13.27 -13.46 1.52
CA MET A 612 -13.38 -12.76 0.23
C MET A 612 -13.20 -13.71 -0.97
N ALA A 613 -12.43 -14.78 -0.80
CA ALA A 613 -12.26 -15.86 -1.79
C ALA A 613 -13.39 -16.89 -1.75
N GLY A 614 -14.46 -16.66 -0.96
CA GLY A 614 -15.60 -17.58 -0.83
C GLY A 614 -15.31 -18.83 0.00
N MET A 615 -14.24 -18.83 0.80
CA MET A 615 -13.88 -19.97 1.66
C MET A 615 -14.40 -19.79 3.08
N ARG A 616 -14.75 -20.90 3.71
CA ARG A 616 -15.14 -20.97 5.12
C ARG A 616 -13.90 -21.20 5.99
N VAL A 617 -13.71 -20.34 6.98
CA VAL A 617 -12.56 -20.44 7.89
C VAL A 617 -12.83 -21.45 9.00
N VAL A 618 -11.90 -22.38 9.18
CA VAL A 618 -11.84 -23.28 10.34
C VAL A 618 -10.53 -23.00 11.08
N VAL A 619 -10.63 -22.53 12.31
CA VAL A 619 -9.46 -22.14 13.11
C VAL A 619 -8.81 -23.39 13.68
N THR A 620 -7.48 -23.53 13.52
CA THR A 620 -6.66 -24.53 14.21
C THR A 620 -6.00 -23.95 15.45
N ALA A 621 -5.85 -24.76 16.49
CA ALA A 621 -5.22 -24.33 17.73
C ALA A 621 -3.70 -24.19 17.59
N CYS A 622 -3.10 -23.39 18.50
CA CYS A 622 -1.67 -23.38 18.74
C CYS A 622 -1.37 -23.97 20.12
N ASP A 623 -0.22 -24.62 20.26
CA ASP A 623 0.26 -25.15 21.54
C ASP A 623 0.76 -24.04 22.50
N ALA A 624 1.14 -24.42 23.72
CA ALA A 624 1.63 -23.46 24.72
C ALA A 624 2.98 -22.78 24.32
N ARG A 625 3.70 -23.34 23.35
CA ARG A 625 4.95 -22.79 22.82
C ARG A 625 4.74 -21.92 21.58
N GLY A 626 3.49 -21.77 21.14
CA GLY A 626 3.14 -20.96 19.98
C GLY A 626 3.22 -21.66 18.63
N ASN A 627 3.48 -22.98 18.62
CA ASN A 627 3.45 -23.78 17.39
C ASN A 627 2.01 -24.20 17.06
N VAL A 628 1.77 -24.58 15.80
CA VAL A 628 0.50 -25.19 15.41
C VAL A 628 0.33 -26.53 16.14
N ASP A 629 -0.82 -26.73 16.75
CA ASP A 629 -1.17 -28.00 17.36
C ASP A 629 -1.42 -29.05 16.27
N ILE A 630 -0.46 -29.94 16.09
CA ILE A 630 -0.46 -30.99 15.03
C ILE A 630 -1.65 -31.93 15.18
N GLU A 631 -2.04 -32.27 16.39
CA GLU A 631 -3.15 -33.20 16.63
C GLU A 631 -4.49 -32.53 16.31
N ASP A 632 -4.68 -31.28 16.70
CA ASP A 632 -5.88 -30.50 16.34
C ASP A 632 -5.95 -30.29 14.83
N LEU A 633 -4.82 -29.94 14.19
CA LEU A 633 -4.73 -29.78 12.73
C LEU A 633 -5.13 -31.09 12.03
N ARG A 634 -4.55 -32.23 12.44
CA ARG A 634 -4.83 -33.55 11.86
C ARG A 634 -6.30 -33.90 12.00
N ALA A 635 -6.86 -33.73 13.20
CA ALA A 635 -8.27 -34.01 13.47
C ALA A 635 -9.19 -33.21 12.56
N LYS A 636 -8.92 -31.90 12.40
CA LYS A 636 -9.70 -30.97 11.53
C LYS A 636 -9.52 -31.27 10.05
N ALA A 637 -8.31 -31.58 9.61
CA ALA A 637 -8.04 -31.95 8.23
C ALA A 637 -8.80 -33.25 7.84
N VAL A 638 -8.80 -34.27 8.71
CA VAL A 638 -9.57 -35.51 8.49
C VAL A 638 -11.08 -35.26 8.56
N GLN A 639 -11.55 -34.43 9.53
CA GLN A 639 -12.97 -34.09 9.66
C GLN A 639 -13.52 -33.41 8.41
N HIS A 640 -12.72 -32.56 7.76
CA HIS A 640 -13.12 -31.79 6.62
C HIS A 640 -12.51 -32.29 5.30
N ARG A 641 -12.02 -33.51 5.25
CA ARG A 641 -11.23 -34.04 4.14
C ARG A 641 -11.84 -33.81 2.77
N ASP A 642 -13.14 -34.02 2.64
CA ASP A 642 -13.83 -33.86 1.35
C ASP A 642 -14.03 -32.37 0.93
N GLN A 643 -13.98 -31.45 1.88
CA GLN A 643 -14.21 -30.03 1.67
C GLN A 643 -12.95 -29.17 1.87
N LEU A 644 -11.82 -29.77 2.26
CA LEU A 644 -10.59 -29.06 2.54
C LEU A 644 -10.00 -28.47 1.25
N ALA A 645 -10.02 -27.14 1.14
CA ALA A 645 -9.40 -26.40 0.03
C ALA A 645 -7.95 -26.06 0.32
N ALA A 646 -7.69 -25.49 1.50
CA ALA A 646 -6.37 -24.95 1.82
C ALA A 646 -6.12 -24.87 3.33
N ILE A 647 -4.84 -24.68 3.69
CA ILE A 647 -4.39 -24.07 4.92
C ILE A 647 -3.73 -22.73 4.59
N MET A 648 -3.89 -21.71 5.44
CA MET A 648 -3.05 -20.49 5.41
C MET A 648 -2.20 -20.47 6.68
N ILE A 649 -0.89 -20.55 6.53
CA ILE A 649 0.08 -20.57 7.65
C ILE A 649 1.17 -19.54 7.43
N THR A 650 1.46 -18.74 8.45
CA THR A 650 2.58 -17.79 8.44
C THR A 650 3.89 -18.51 8.76
N TYR A 651 4.95 -18.24 7.98
CA TYR A 651 6.24 -18.89 8.20
C TYR A 651 7.42 -17.95 7.92
N PRO A 652 8.40 -17.77 8.86
CA PRO A 652 8.34 -18.26 10.23
C PRO A 652 7.08 -17.78 10.95
N SER A 653 6.71 -18.42 12.06
CA SER A 653 5.42 -18.15 12.72
C SER A 653 5.37 -16.70 13.25
N THR A 654 4.17 -16.15 13.39
CA THR A 654 3.93 -14.83 14.02
C THR A 654 4.39 -14.77 15.49
N HIS A 655 4.80 -15.89 16.07
CA HIS A 655 5.40 -15.97 17.41
C HIS A 655 6.92 -15.74 17.40
N GLY A 656 7.52 -15.41 16.25
CA GLY A 656 8.96 -15.16 16.12
C GLY A 656 9.83 -16.39 16.13
N VAL A 657 9.27 -17.56 15.86
CA VAL A 657 9.97 -18.85 15.86
C VAL A 657 9.73 -19.63 14.57
N PHE A 658 10.68 -20.52 14.23
CA PHE A 658 10.47 -21.48 13.17
C PHE A 658 9.59 -22.63 13.67
N GLU A 659 8.52 -22.93 12.95
CA GLU A 659 7.67 -24.09 13.17
C GLU A 659 8.43 -25.37 12.79
N GLU A 660 8.80 -26.20 13.77
CA GLU A 660 9.59 -27.41 13.55
C GLU A 660 8.85 -28.44 12.69
N GLY A 661 7.52 -28.54 12.87
CA GLY A 661 6.63 -29.48 12.20
C GLY A 661 6.16 -29.06 10.82
N ILE A 662 6.73 -28.02 10.19
CA ILE A 662 6.17 -27.45 8.95
C ILE A 662 5.98 -28.47 7.83
N ARG A 663 6.91 -29.42 7.63
CA ARG A 663 6.75 -30.46 6.60
C ARG A 663 5.62 -31.42 6.92
N GLU A 664 5.43 -31.75 8.19
CA GLU A 664 4.30 -32.58 8.64
C GLU A 664 2.97 -31.86 8.44
N ILE A 665 2.91 -30.57 8.79
CA ILE A 665 1.74 -29.72 8.54
C ILE A 665 1.38 -29.74 7.05
N CYS A 666 2.34 -29.51 6.16
CA CYS A 666 2.13 -29.56 4.72
C CYS A 666 1.62 -30.95 4.28
N GLY A 667 2.26 -32.03 4.76
CA GLY A 667 1.86 -33.41 4.44
C GLY A 667 0.43 -33.70 4.87
N ILE A 668 0.03 -33.33 6.09
CA ILE A 668 -1.35 -33.53 6.59
C ILE A 668 -2.38 -32.86 5.66
N VAL A 669 -2.10 -31.66 5.20
CA VAL A 669 -3.02 -30.92 4.30
C VAL A 669 -3.09 -31.56 2.92
N HIS A 670 -1.95 -31.91 2.33
CA HIS A 670 -1.88 -32.60 1.03
C HIS A 670 -2.56 -33.96 1.05
N ASP A 671 -2.34 -34.78 2.09
CA ASP A 671 -2.95 -36.11 2.23
C ASP A 671 -4.49 -36.05 2.35
N ASN A 672 -5.03 -34.88 2.72
CA ASN A 672 -6.47 -34.61 2.79
C ASN A 672 -6.98 -33.78 1.60
N GLY A 673 -6.19 -33.64 0.54
CA GLY A 673 -6.56 -33.00 -0.73
C GLY A 673 -6.52 -31.48 -0.77
N GLY A 674 -6.09 -30.82 0.31
CA GLY A 674 -5.92 -29.36 0.39
C GLY A 674 -4.60 -28.88 -0.21
N GLN A 675 -4.48 -27.57 -0.42
CA GLN A 675 -3.27 -26.87 -0.84
C GLN A 675 -2.67 -26.08 0.32
N VAL A 676 -1.35 -25.88 0.30
CA VAL A 676 -0.64 -25.15 1.36
C VAL A 676 -0.31 -23.74 0.91
N TYR A 677 -1.00 -22.78 1.51
CA TYR A 677 -0.68 -21.36 1.38
C TYR A 677 0.26 -20.96 2.53
N ILE A 678 1.49 -20.57 2.18
CA ILE A 678 2.46 -20.00 3.13
C ILE A 678 2.34 -18.46 3.09
N ASP A 679 1.93 -17.86 4.19
CA ASP A 679 2.07 -16.41 4.35
C ASP A 679 3.57 -16.08 4.47
N GLY A 680 4.16 -15.72 3.33
CA GLY A 680 5.55 -15.35 3.16
C GLY A 680 5.74 -13.83 3.11
N ALA A 681 4.82 -13.06 3.68
CA ALA A 681 4.91 -11.60 3.74
C ALA A 681 6.27 -11.11 4.27
N ASN A 682 6.84 -11.84 5.25
CA ASN A 682 8.17 -11.61 5.78
C ASN A 682 9.04 -12.85 5.57
N MET A 683 10.08 -12.72 4.76
CA MET A 683 11.07 -13.76 4.49
C MET A 683 12.45 -13.46 5.11
N ASN A 684 12.53 -12.54 6.05
CA ASN A 684 13.80 -11.99 6.52
C ASN A 684 14.71 -13.02 7.22
N ALA A 685 14.16 -14.12 7.72
CA ALA A 685 14.93 -15.24 8.27
C ALA A 685 15.14 -16.41 7.27
N MET A 686 14.64 -16.32 6.05
CA MET A 686 14.58 -17.50 5.16
C MET A 686 15.44 -17.40 3.91
N VAL A 687 15.57 -16.20 3.32
CA VAL A 687 16.26 -16.04 2.02
C VAL A 687 17.70 -16.57 2.10
N GLY A 688 18.03 -17.52 1.23
CA GLY A 688 19.36 -18.16 1.21
C GLY A 688 19.58 -19.25 2.28
N LEU A 689 18.62 -19.46 3.21
CA LEU A 689 18.71 -20.44 4.29
C LEU A 689 17.69 -21.58 4.10
N CYS A 690 16.44 -21.25 3.81
CA CYS A 690 15.41 -22.23 3.45
C CYS A 690 14.40 -21.59 2.47
N ALA A 691 13.64 -22.44 1.74
CA ALA A 691 12.77 -21.98 0.65
C ALA A 691 11.36 -22.60 0.77
N PRO A 692 10.30 -21.77 0.88
CA PRO A 692 8.92 -22.23 1.09
C PRO A 692 8.42 -23.17 -0.02
N GLY A 693 8.74 -22.89 -1.28
CA GLY A 693 8.38 -23.75 -2.42
C GLY A 693 9.10 -25.11 -2.44
N LYS A 694 10.07 -25.37 -1.54
CA LYS A 694 10.82 -26.62 -1.44
C LYS A 694 10.50 -27.45 -0.21
N PHE A 695 9.91 -26.84 0.84
CA PHE A 695 9.54 -27.60 2.02
C PHE A 695 8.03 -27.94 2.13
N GLY A 696 7.23 -27.60 1.12
CA GLY A 696 5.84 -28.03 1.03
C GLY A 696 4.82 -26.94 0.75
N GLY A 697 5.22 -25.68 0.60
CA GLY A 697 4.33 -24.60 0.20
C GLY A 697 3.93 -24.70 -1.28
N ASP A 698 2.64 -24.57 -1.59
CA ASP A 698 2.11 -24.55 -2.95
C ASP A 698 2.02 -23.13 -3.51
N VAL A 699 1.72 -22.17 -2.64
CA VAL A 699 1.70 -20.75 -2.97
C VAL A 699 2.12 -19.90 -1.78
N SER A 700 2.80 -18.78 -2.04
CA SER A 700 3.05 -17.72 -1.06
C SER A 700 2.82 -16.35 -1.69
N HIS A 701 2.34 -15.38 -0.89
CA HIS A 701 2.56 -13.99 -1.26
C HIS A 701 3.85 -13.47 -0.63
N LEU A 702 4.41 -12.42 -1.22
CA LEU A 702 5.61 -11.74 -0.77
C LEU A 702 5.30 -10.25 -0.59
N ASN A 703 5.75 -9.65 0.52
CA ASN A 703 5.72 -8.21 0.64
C ASN A 703 7.10 -7.64 0.29
N LEU A 704 7.26 -7.14 -0.95
CA LEU A 704 8.56 -6.59 -1.39
C LEU A 704 8.96 -5.36 -0.56
N HIS A 705 8.00 -4.70 0.09
CA HIS A 705 8.22 -3.61 1.05
C HIS A 705 8.67 -4.07 2.45
N LYS A 706 9.00 -5.37 2.61
CA LYS A 706 9.63 -5.94 3.80
C LYS A 706 11.03 -6.45 3.46
N THR A 707 11.17 -7.73 3.17
CA THR A 707 12.46 -8.38 2.91
C THR A 707 13.23 -7.80 1.71
N PHE A 708 12.55 -7.24 0.70
CA PHE A 708 13.15 -6.80 -0.56
C PHE A 708 13.19 -5.28 -0.76
N CYS A 709 13.25 -4.53 0.32
CA CYS A 709 13.62 -3.10 0.40
C CYS A 709 12.71 -2.07 -0.30
N ILE A 710 11.52 -2.40 -0.80
CA ILE A 710 10.57 -1.34 -1.20
C ILE A 710 10.17 -0.57 0.07
N PRO A 711 10.15 0.77 0.06
CA PRO A 711 9.87 1.56 1.25
C PRO A 711 8.43 1.42 1.74
N HIS A 712 8.23 1.55 3.05
CA HIS A 712 6.89 1.50 3.66
C HIS A 712 6.05 2.76 3.42
N GLY A 713 6.67 3.91 3.11
CA GLY A 713 5.99 5.13 2.67
C GLY A 713 4.88 5.66 3.58
N GLY A 714 4.94 5.38 4.88
CA GLY A 714 3.88 5.75 5.82
C GLY A 714 2.63 4.85 5.77
N GLY A 715 2.71 3.71 5.06
CA GLY A 715 1.61 2.75 4.88
C GLY A 715 1.34 2.39 3.41
N GLY A 716 2.33 2.48 2.59
CA GLY A 716 2.43 2.23 1.15
C GLY A 716 3.36 3.22 0.49
N PRO A 717 4.06 2.78 -0.57
CA PRO A 717 3.50 2.02 -1.71
C PRO A 717 3.31 0.52 -1.43
N GLY A 718 2.15 -0.01 -1.86
CA GLY A 718 1.81 -1.43 -1.77
C GLY A 718 2.30 -2.22 -2.98
N VAL A 719 2.79 -3.44 -2.73
CA VAL A 719 3.10 -4.45 -3.74
C VAL A 719 3.16 -5.82 -3.06
N GLY A 720 2.64 -6.85 -3.70
CA GLY A 720 2.52 -8.17 -3.08
C GLY A 720 2.52 -9.33 -4.07
N PRO A 721 3.64 -9.61 -4.75
CA PRO A 721 3.74 -10.75 -5.67
C PRO A 721 3.31 -12.07 -5.05
N ILE A 722 2.85 -12.99 -5.89
CA ILE A 722 2.66 -14.40 -5.50
C ILE A 722 3.66 -15.29 -6.21
N GLY A 723 4.21 -16.25 -5.46
CA GLY A 723 4.96 -17.38 -5.99
C GLY A 723 4.17 -18.65 -5.88
N VAL A 724 4.16 -19.47 -6.91
CA VAL A 724 3.36 -20.69 -6.98
C VAL A 724 4.15 -21.89 -7.51
N LYS A 725 3.73 -23.10 -7.11
CA LYS A 725 4.18 -24.35 -7.72
C LYS A 725 3.57 -24.51 -9.11
N SER A 726 4.24 -25.29 -9.96
CA SER A 726 3.90 -25.47 -11.38
C SER A 726 2.43 -25.83 -11.64
N HIS A 727 1.81 -26.63 -10.77
CA HIS A 727 0.39 -27.01 -10.91
C HIS A 727 -0.59 -25.86 -10.67
N LEU A 728 -0.18 -24.80 -9.95
CA LEU A 728 -0.98 -23.58 -9.73
C LEU A 728 -0.64 -22.45 -10.73
N ALA A 729 0.47 -22.54 -11.45
CA ALA A 729 0.89 -21.52 -12.42
C ALA A 729 -0.18 -21.18 -13.49
N PRO A 730 -0.95 -22.16 -14.05
CA PRO A 730 -2.03 -21.84 -14.99
C PRO A 730 -3.17 -20.98 -14.41
N PHE A 731 -3.24 -20.86 -13.08
CA PHE A 731 -4.32 -20.17 -12.36
C PHE A 731 -3.91 -18.83 -11.75
N MET A 732 -2.66 -18.38 -12.00
CA MET A 732 -2.21 -17.06 -11.58
C MET A 732 -3.07 -15.93 -12.19
N PRO A 733 -3.10 -14.73 -11.60
CA PRO A 733 -3.86 -13.61 -12.16
C PRO A 733 -3.50 -13.31 -13.62
N GLY A 734 -4.52 -13.11 -14.44
CA GLY A 734 -4.37 -12.66 -15.81
C GLY A 734 -4.75 -11.18 -15.97
N HIS A 735 -4.64 -10.65 -17.20
CA HIS A 735 -5.04 -9.30 -17.53
C HIS A 735 -5.27 -9.19 -19.03
N ALA A 736 -6.17 -8.32 -19.49
CA ALA A 736 -6.48 -8.14 -20.91
C ALA A 736 -5.24 -7.86 -21.79
N ARG A 737 -4.16 -7.33 -21.22
CA ARG A 737 -2.87 -7.05 -21.86
C ARG A 737 -1.83 -8.18 -21.72
N MET A 738 -2.14 -9.22 -20.97
CA MET A 738 -1.25 -10.39 -20.78
C MET A 738 -1.71 -11.55 -21.66
N GLU A 739 -0.94 -12.63 -21.71
CA GLU A 739 -1.30 -13.86 -22.41
C GLU A 739 -2.58 -14.46 -21.81
N ARG A 740 -2.62 -14.61 -20.49
CA ARG A 740 -3.84 -14.94 -19.76
C ARG A 740 -4.72 -13.70 -19.59
N LYS A 741 -5.96 -13.76 -20.05
CA LYS A 741 -6.86 -12.59 -20.13
C LYS A 741 -7.73 -12.38 -18.91
N GLU A 742 -7.96 -13.42 -18.10
CA GLU A 742 -8.96 -13.43 -17.02
C GLU A 742 -8.31 -13.48 -15.65
N GLY A 743 -9.08 -13.11 -14.61
CA GLY A 743 -8.68 -13.19 -13.21
C GLY A 743 -7.82 -11.99 -12.75
N ALA A 744 -7.99 -10.82 -13.36
CA ALA A 744 -7.30 -9.61 -12.92
C ALA A 744 -7.67 -9.26 -11.47
N VAL A 745 -6.66 -9.03 -10.62
CA VAL A 745 -6.84 -8.64 -9.21
C VAL A 745 -6.58 -7.15 -8.98
N CYS A 746 -6.04 -6.45 -9.98
CA CYS A 746 -5.88 -4.99 -9.97
C CYS A 746 -5.96 -4.43 -11.39
N ALA A 747 -6.01 -3.09 -11.52
CA ALA A 747 -6.29 -2.40 -12.78
C ALA A 747 -5.18 -2.55 -13.84
N ALA A 748 -3.93 -2.66 -13.43
CA ALA A 748 -2.78 -2.69 -14.35
C ALA A 748 -2.11 -4.07 -14.39
N PRO A 749 -1.46 -4.47 -15.49
CA PRO A 749 -0.87 -5.80 -15.66
C PRO A 749 0.15 -6.18 -14.58
N PHE A 750 0.93 -5.22 -14.12
CA PHE A 750 1.98 -5.39 -13.11
C PHE A 750 1.73 -4.56 -11.83
N GLY A 751 0.47 -4.15 -11.61
CA GLY A 751 0.06 -3.44 -10.40
C GLY A 751 0.92 -2.22 -10.07
N SER A 752 1.86 -2.37 -9.17
CA SER A 752 2.77 -1.30 -8.72
C SER A 752 4.10 -1.31 -9.48
N ALA A 753 4.06 -1.29 -10.80
CA ALA A 753 5.20 -1.52 -11.69
C ALA A 753 6.40 -0.58 -11.46
N SER A 754 6.16 0.72 -11.22
CA SER A 754 7.24 1.72 -11.13
C SER A 754 8.17 1.58 -9.92
N ILE A 755 7.78 0.79 -8.93
CA ILE A 755 8.60 0.53 -7.73
C ILE A 755 9.34 -0.82 -7.78
N LEU A 756 9.07 -1.66 -8.76
CA LEU A 756 9.79 -2.93 -8.97
C LEU A 756 11.30 -2.75 -9.18
N PRO A 757 11.77 -1.66 -9.82
CA PRO A 757 13.20 -1.37 -9.91
C PRO A 757 13.92 -1.37 -8.55
N ILE A 758 13.26 -0.99 -7.45
CA ILE A 758 13.85 -0.97 -6.11
C ILE A 758 14.31 -2.38 -5.70
N THR A 759 13.42 -3.36 -5.80
CA THR A 759 13.74 -4.76 -5.47
C THR A 759 14.77 -5.34 -6.43
N TRP A 760 14.67 -5.02 -7.73
CA TRP A 760 15.67 -5.44 -8.70
C TRP A 760 17.06 -4.91 -8.33
N MET A 761 17.17 -3.62 -8.00
CA MET A 761 18.42 -2.98 -7.56
C MET A 761 18.96 -3.63 -6.29
N TYR A 762 18.12 -3.84 -5.28
CA TYR A 762 18.49 -4.49 -4.02
C TYR A 762 19.10 -5.87 -4.25
N ILE A 763 18.42 -6.74 -5.01
CA ILE A 763 18.89 -8.10 -5.28
C ILE A 763 20.19 -8.07 -6.12
N ARG A 764 20.28 -7.17 -7.10
CA ARG A 764 21.46 -7.06 -7.97
C ARG A 764 22.68 -6.51 -7.23
N MET A 765 22.51 -5.58 -6.30
CA MET A 765 23.61 -5.03 -5.51
C MET A 765 24.06 -5.96 -4.39
N THR A 766 23.14 -6.68 -3.75
CA THR A 766 23.47 -7.62 -2.67
C THR A 766 23.94 -8.97 -3.18
N GLY A 767 23.41 -9.44 -4.30
CA GLY A 767 23.70 -10.78 -4.85
C GLY A 767 23.20 -11.90 -3.94
N GLY A 768 23.46 -13.15 -4.36
CA GLY A 768 23.03 -14.32 -3.56
C GLY A 768 23.72 -14.41 -2.20
N GLU A 769 24.99 -14.07 -2.12
CA GLU A 769 25.76 -14.07 -0.87
C GLU A 769 25.23 -13.02 0.11
N GLY A 770 25.00 -11.79 -0.36
CA GLY A 770 24.50 -10.71 0.48
C GLY A 770 23.07 -10.95 0.99
N LEU A 771 22.19 -11.55 0.18
CA LEU A 771 20.85 -11.92 0.62
C LEU A 771 20.86 -12.98 1.71
N LYS A 772 21.72 -14.04 1.58
CA LYS A 772 21.91 -15.02 2.63
C LYS A 772 22.45 -14.35 3.90
N ARG A 773 23.44 -13.48 3.73
CA ARG A 773 24.07 -12.75 4.83
C ARG A 773 23.05 -11.87 5.56
N ALA A 774 22.17 -11.18 4.84
CA ALA A 774 21.10 -10.38 5.41
C ALA A 774 20.19 -11.22 6.32
N SER A 775 19.76 -12.40 5.87
CA SER A 775 18.94 -13.31 6.68
C SER A 775 19.67 -13.79 7.94
N GLN A 776 20.94 -14.12 7.83
CA GLN A 776 21.77 -14.55 8.96
C GLN A 776 21.90 -13.44 10.02
N LEU A 777 22.15 -12.20 9.58
CA LEU A 777 22.29 -11.06 10.50
C LEU A 777 20.96 -10.63 11.10
N ALA A 778 19.85 -10.75 10.38
CA ALA A 778 18.53 -10.54 10.97
C ALA A 778 18.28 -11.51 12.13
N ILE A 779 18.66 -12.78 11.97
CA ILE A 779 18.59 -13.80 13.05
C ILE A 779 19.54 -13.43 14.20
N LEU A 780 20.77 -13.02 13.89
CA LEU A 780 21.76 -12.61 14.92
C LEU A 780 21.25 -11.42 15.73
N ASN A 781 20.78 -10.37 15.07
CA ASN A 781 20.31 -9.14 15.71
C ASN A 781 19.09 -9.41 16.63
N ALA A 782 18.15 -10.23 16.21
CA ALA A 782 16.98 -10.60 17.01
C ALA A 782 17.37 -11.40 18.26
N ASN A 783 18.27 -12.40 18.11
CA ASN A 783 18.77 -13.19 19.23
C ASN A 783 19.65 -12.36 20.18
N TYR A 784 20.43 -11.41 19.66
CA TYR A 784 21.22 -10.49 20.48
C TYR A 784 20.32 -9.62 21.37
N ILE A 785 19.29 -8.98 20.82
CA ILE A 785 18.30 -8.22 21.60
C ILE A 785 17.62 -9.11 22.62
N SER A 786 17.15 -10.28 22.21
CA SER A 786 16.51 -11.26 23.10
C SER A 786 17.41 -11.58 24.32
N ARG A 787 18.68 -11.89 24.10
CA ARG A 787 19.68 -12.19 25.13
C ARG A 787 19.96 -10.99 26.04
N ARG A 788 20.09 -9.77 25.46
CA ARG A 788 20.34 -8.54 26.22
C ARG A 788 19.18 -8.18 27.15
N LEU A 789 17.95 -8.57 26.79
CA LEU A 789 16.73 -8.18 27.52
C LEU A 789 16.14 -9.28 28.40
N GLU A 790 16.54 -10.55 28.28
CA GLU A 790 15.91 -11.68 28.97
C GLU A 790 15.94 -11.59 30.50
N GLU A 791 16.96 -10.96 31.11
CA GLU A 791 17.01 -10.73 32.57
C GLU A 791 16.08 -9.60 33.04
N HIS A 792 15.54 -8.82 32.13
CA HIS A 792 14.71 -7.65 32.39
C HIS A 792 13.25 -7.86 31.99
N TYR A 793 13.02 -8.59 30.92
CA TYR A 793 11.69 -8.90 30.33
C TYR A 793 11.66 -10.37 29.90
N PRO A 794 10.65 -11.15 30.33
CA PRO A 794 10.51 -12.50 29.83
C PRO A 794 10.34 -12.54 28.31
N VAL A 795 11.13 -13.38 27.64
CA VAL A 795 10.92 -13.71 26.23
C VAL A 795 9.83 -14.78 26.18
N LEU A 796 8.71 -14.48 25.48
CA LEU A 796 7.52 -15.31 25.57
C LEU A 796 7.65 -16.63 24.79
N TYR A 797 8.23 -16.57 23.60
CA TYR A 797 8.40 -17.74 22.73
C TYR A 797 9.83 -17.87 22.25
N THR A 798 10.31 -19.10 22.28
CA THR A 798 11.61 -19.50 21.70
C THR A 798 11.45 -20.87 21.04
N GLY A 799 12.35 -21.19 20.13
CA GLY A 799 12.52 -22.55 19.63
C GLY A 799 12.97 -23.51 20.76
N SER A 800 13.05 -24.80 20.45
CA SER A 800 13.44 -25.85 21.40
C SER A 800 14.85 -25.64 21.99
N ASN A 801 15.70 -24.89 21.30
CA ASN A 801 17.06 -24.52 21.69
C ASN A 801 17.17 -23.17 22.43
N GLY A 802 16.05 -22.51 22.74
CA GLY A 802 16.04 -21.20 23.41
C GLY A 802 16.33 -20.01 22.52
N LEU A 803 16.37 -20.18 21.18
CA LEU A 803 16.63 -19.13 20.19
C LEU A 803 15.34 -18.68 19.50
N VAL A 804 15.38 -17.48 18.93
CA VAL A 804 14.31 -16.89 18.10
C VAL A 804 14.71 -16.82 16.62
N ALA A 805 13.76 -16.58 15.73
CA ALA A 805 14.02 -16.34 14.31
C ALA A 805 14.58 -14.91 14.09
N HIS A 806 13.93 -14.08 13.29
CA HIS A 806 14.32 -12.70 12.99
C HIS A 806 13.64 -11.66 13.87
N GLU A 807 12.80 -12.08 14.80
CA GLU A 807 12.05 -11.22 15.73
C GLU A 807 11.84 -11.95 17.06
N CYS A 808 11.60 -11.18 18.13
CA CYS A 808 11.33 -11.73 19.45
C CYS A 808 10.13 -11.05 20.12
N ILE A 809 9.46 -11.75 21.02
CA ILE A 809 8.30 -11.26 21.76
C ILE A 809 8.62 -11.18 23.24
N LEU A 810 8.54 -9.98 23.81
CA LEU A 810 8.66 -9.71 25.23
C LEU A 810 7.29 -9.73 25.91
N ASP A 811 7.17 -10.45 27.00
CA ASP A 811 5.94 -10.54 27.81
C ASP A 811 5.94 -9.48 28.92
N LEU A 812 5.05 -8.51 28.84
CA LEU A 812 4.88 -7.45 29.83
C LEU A 812 3.71 -7.69 30.79
N ARG A 813 2.99 -8.79 30.65
CA ARG A 813 1.84 -9.10 31.51
C ARG A 813 2.23 -9.25 33.00
N PRO A 814 3.30 -10.00 33.38
CA PRO A 814 3.73 -10.07 34.77
C PRO A 814 4.15 -8.71 35.35
N ILE A 815 4.76 -7.87 34.51
CA ILE A 815 5.20 -6.52 34.88
C ILE A 815 3.98 -5.62 35.13
N LYS A 816 2.96 -5.72 34.30
CA LYS A 816 1.70 -4.99 34.50
C LYS A 816 1.03 -5.41 35.80
N ASP A 817 1.03 -6.72 36.12
CA ASP A 817 0.39 -7.24 37.33
C ASP A 817 1.11 -6.73 38.60
N SER A 818 2.44 -6.60 38.60
CA SER A 818 3.24 -6.15 39.75
C SER A 818 3.27 -4.63 39.92
N SER A 819 3.32 -3.88 38.83
CA SER A 819 3.56 -2.42 38.84
C SER A 819 2.35 -1.56 38.45
N GLY A 820 1.39 -2.12 37.73
CA GLY A 820 0.32 -1.38 37.05
C GLY A 820 0.76 -0.67 35.77
N ILE A 821 2.03 -0.81 35.35
CA ILE A 821 2.58 -0.24 34.11
C ILE A 821 2.21 -1.16 32.93
N SER A 822 1.49 -0.63 31.96
CA SER A 822 1.02 -1.38 30.80
C SER A 822 2.05 -1.39 29.66
N VAL A 823 1.83 -2.25 28.66
CA VAL A 823 2.62 -2.25 27.42
C VAL A 823 2.51 -0.90 26.69
N ASP A 824 1.36 -0.23 26.75
CA ASP A 824 1.17 1.10 26.17
C ASP A 824 2.02 2.16 26.89
N ASP A 825 2.12 2.11 28.23
CA ASP A 825 3.00 3.02 29.01
C ASP A 825 4.47 2.86 28.60
N VAL A 826 4.94 1.63 28.40
CA VAL A 826 6.30 1.36 27.94
C VAL A 826 6.51 1.88 26.51
N ALA A 827 5.56 1.65 25.63
CA ALA A 827 5.62 2.14 24.25
C ALA A 827 5.66 3.68 24.19
N LYS A 828 4.84 4.36 25.00
CA LYS A 828 4.88 5.83 25.07
C LYS A 828 6.17 6.34 25.68
N ARG A 829 6.72 5.62 26.68
CA ARG A 829 8.02 5.99 27.27
C ARG A 829 9.18 5.87 26.30
N LEU A 830 9.18 4.87 25.39
CA LEU A 830 10.19 4.75 24.32
C LEU A 830 10.24 5.98 23.40
N ILE A 831 9.13 6.69 23.22
CA ILE A 831 9.10 7.94 22.44
C ILE A 831 10.01 9.00 23.08
N ASP A 832 10.03 9.08 24.41
CA ASP A 832 10.94 9.98 25.13
C ASP A 832 12.42 9.63 24.94
N PHE A 833 12.72 8.36 24.66
CA PHE A 833 14.04 7.89 24.27
C PHE A 833 14.33 8.06 22.76
N GLY A 834 13.40 8.63 21.99
CA GLY A 834 13.55 8.88 20.57
C GLY A 834 13.35 7.64 19.69
N PHE A 835 12.61 6.64 20.17
CA PHE A 835 12.26 5.44 19.40
C PHE A 835 10.80 5.38 19.00
N HIS A 836 10.54 4.88 17.81
CA HIS A 836 9.27 4.26 17.50
C HIS A 836 9.16 2.97 18.32
N ALA A 837 8.07 2.80 19.06
CA ALA A 837 7.92 1.58 19.85
C ALA A 837 7.72 0.35 18.96
N PRO A 838 8.11 -0.85 19.44
CA PRO A 838 7.78 -2.13 18.78
C PRO A 838 6.27 -2.35 18.63
N THR A 839 5.90 -3.35 17.86
CA THR A 839 4.50 -3.76 17.69
C THR A 839 3.91 -4.22 19.03
N MET A 840 2.79 -3.60 19.42
CA MET A 840 2.15 -3.86 20.71
C MET A 840 1.02 -4.87 20.58
N SER A 841 0.91 -5.76 21.59
CA SER A 841 -0.25 -6.64 21.78
C SER A 841 -0.61 -7.50 20.57
N PHE A 842 0.40 -7.91 19.81
CA PHE A 842 0.27 -8.81 18.66
C PHE A 842 1.42 -9.81 18.66
N PRO A 843 1.18 -11.10 18.39
CA PRO A 843 -0.13 -11.77 18.29
C PRO A 843 -0.80 -11.97 19.67
N VAL A 844 -0.09 -11.70 20.75
CA VAL A 844 -0.55 -11.90 22.14
C VAL A 844 -0.76 -10.54 22.82
N ALA A 845 -1.89 -10.35 23.47
CA ALA A 845 -2.18 -9.12 24.20
C ALA A 845 -1.17 -8.88 25.35
N GLY A 846 -0.73 -7.64 25.54
CA GLY A 846 0.20 -7.25 26.60
C GLY A 846 1.67 -7.60 26.32
N THR A 847 2.05 -7.78 25.06
CA THR A 847 3.41 -8.08 24.62
C THR A 847 3.97 -6.97 23.71
N LEU A 848 5.30 -6.96 23.55
CA LEU A 848 6.03 -6.22 22.53
C LEU A 848 6.71 -7.19 21.57
N MET A 849 6.48 -7.02 20.28
CA MET A 849 7.16 -7.78 19.23
C MET A 849 8.22 -6.90 18.57
N ILE A 850 9.47 -7.34 18.62
CA ILE A 850 10.65 -6.59 18.21
C ILE A 850 11.29 -7.29 17.00
N GLU A 851 11.42 -6.59 15.89
CA GLU A 851 12.17 -7.02 14.71
C GLU A 851 13.27 -6.00 14.41
N PRO A 852 14.53 -6.25 14.84
CA PRO A 852 15.66 -5.49 14.38
C PRO A 852 16.13 -6.06 13.04
N THR A 853 16.13 -5.25 11.99
CA THR A 853 16.60 -5.72 10.68
C THR A 853 18.11 -5.85 10.62
N GLU A 854 18.62 -6.53 9.60
CA GLU A 854 20.05 -6.64 9.33
C GLU A 854 20.75 -5.32 9.04
N SER A 855 19.99 -4.28 8.70
CA SER A 855 20.55 -2.97 8.35
C SER A 855 20.90 -2.10 9.58
N GLU A 856 20.47 -2.48 10.77
CA GLU A 856 20.73 -1.72 11.99
C GLU A 856 22.11 -2.02 12.56
N SER A 857 22.84 -0.97 12.97
CA SER A 857 24.14 -1.13 13.59
C SER A 857 24.03 -1.69 15.01
N ARG A 858 25.08 -2.37 15.50
CA ARG A 858 25.13 -2.82 16.88
C ARG A 858 24.94 -1.66 17.87
N GLU A 859 25.51 -0.50 17.59
CA GLU A 859 25.37 0.70 18.42
C GLU A 859 23.90 1.09 18.60
N GLU A 860 23.10 1.04 17.53
CA GLU A 860 21.66 1.33 17.58
C GLU A 860 20.88 0.24 18.32
N LEU A 861 21.25 -1.05 18.13
CA LEU A 861 20.69 -2.16 18.91
C LEU A 861 20.99 -2.01 20.41
N ASP A 862 22.21 -1.63 20.77
CA ASP A 862 22.62 -1.38 22.14
C ASP A 862 21.86 -0.18 22.73
N ARG A 863 21.71 0.92 21.96
CA ARG A 863 20.93 2.09 22.37
C ARG A 863 19.46 1.72 22.69
N PHE A 864 18.87 0.86 21.86
CA PHE A 864 17.51 0.37 22.09
C PHE A 864 17.42 -0.53 23.34
N CYS A 865 18.35 -1.47 23.50
CA CYS A 865 18.41 -2.33 24.68
C CYS A 865 18.60 -1.52 25.97
N ASP A 866 19.49 -0.52 25.95
CA ASP A 866 19.75 0.35 27.11
C ASP A 866 18.51 1.20 27.47
N ALA A 867 17.77 1.68 26.46
CA ALA A 867 16.48 2.36 26.68
C ALA A 867 15.47 1.42 27.36
N MET A 868 15.34 0.20 26.88
CA MET A 868 14.44 -0.81 27.46
C MET A 868 14.86 -1.17 28.89
N ILE A 869 16.15 -1.35 29.15
CA ILE A 869 16.69 -1.64 30.51
C ILE A 869 16.40 -0.45 31.45
N LYS A 870 16.60 0.77 30.97
CA LYS A 870 16.32 1.97 31.77
C LYS A 870 14.81 2.09 32.10
N ILE A 871 13.95 1.82 31.16
CA ILE A 871 12.51 1.75 31.36
C ILE A 871 12.18 0.67 32.41
N ARG A 872 12.84 -0.47 32.41
CA ARG A 872 12.63 -1.51 33.41
C ARG A 872 13.09 -1.06 34.81
N GLU A 873 14.13 -0.27 34.92
CA GLU A 873 14.57 0.36 36.18
C GLU A 873 13.50 1.32 36.71
N GLU A 874 12.91 2.17 35.85
CA GLU A 874 11.81 3.05 36.21
C GLU A 874 10.59 2.23 36.71
N ILE A 875 10.26 1.11 36.04
CA ILE A 875 9.19 0.22 36.46
C ILE A 875 9.49 -0.38 37.85
N ARG A 876 10.73 -0.83 38.09
CA ARG A 876 11.14 -1.34 39.41
C ARG A 876 11.04 -0.26 40.49
N ALA A 877 11.29 1.01 40.14
CA ALA A 877 11.10 2.13 41.05
C ALA A 877 9.62 2.36 41.40
N VAL A 878 8.69 2.07 40.50
CA VAL A 878 7.25 2.05 40.79
C VAL A 878 6.89 0.83 41.66
N GLU A 879 7.42 -0.34 41.37
CA GLU A 879 7.17 -1.58 42.12
C GLU A 879 7.59 -1.47 43.60
N ASN A 880 8.71 -0.78 43.87
CA ASN A 880 9.25 -0.60 45.22
C ASN A 880 8.77 0.70 45.90
N GLY A 881 7.91 1.49 45.24
CA GLY A 881 7.34 2.72 45.83
C GLY A 881 8.28 3.93 45.79
N THR A 882 9.42 3.89 45.12
CA THR A 882 10.32 5.05 44.95
C THR A 882 9.73 6.07 43.97
N LEU A 883 9.02 5.60 42.95
CA LEU A 883 8.19 6.43 42.07
C LEU A 883 6.71 6.25 42.42
N ASP A 884 5.94 7.32 42.29
CA ASP A 884 4.48 7.25 42.47
C ASP A 884 3.83 6.31 41.45
N LYS A 885 2.81 5.58 41.83
CA LYS A 885 2.15 4.60 41.01
C LYS A 885 1.38 5.21 39.83
N ASP A 886 0.74 6.35 40.04
CA ASP A 886 -0.15 7.00 39.12
C ASP A 886 0.46 8.24 38.46
N ASP A 887 1.47 8.87 39.10
CA ASP A 887 2.17 10.06 38.59
C ASP A 887 3.67 9.79 38.48
N ASN A 888 4.09 9.21 37.37
CA ASN A 888 5.47 8.83 37.10
C ASN A 888 5.83 9.02 35.61
N PRO A 889 7.11 8.97 35.19
CA PRO A 889 7.54 9.20 33.82
C PRO A 889 6.87 8.30 32.78
N LEU A 890 6.53 7.06 33.16
CA LEU A 890 5.90 6.10 32.21
C LEU A 890 4.42 6.42 31.97
N LYS A 891 3.68 6.76 33.04
CA LYS A 891 2.25 7.13 32.95
C LYS A 891 2.05 8.44 32.19
N ASN A 892 3.01 9.34 32.32
CA ASN A 892 2.93 10.68 31.73
C ASN A 892 3.58 10.78 30.35
N ALA A 893 4.34 9.78 29.92
CA ALA A 893 4.95 9.76 28.58
C ALA A 893 3.90 9.79 27.44
N PRO A 894 4.25 10.38 26.27
CA PRO A 894 5.49 11.09 26.00
C PRO A 894 5.42 12.54 26.46
N HIS A 895 6.58 13.10 26.85
CA HIS A 895 6.69 14.48 27.36
C HIS A 895 6.99 15.47 26.25
N THR A 896 6.17 16.52 26.14
CA THR A 896 6.35 17.57 25.12
C THR A 896 7.25 18.71 25.61
N ALA A 897 7.87 19.45 24.68
CA ALA A 897 8.64 20.65 25.03
C ALA A 897 7.77 21.72 25.77
N ALA A 898 6.49 21.85 25.38
CA ALA A 898 5.57 22.80 26.02
C ALA A 898 5.31 22.44 27.50
N GLU A 899 5.20 21.16 27.79
CA GLU A 899 5.02 20.66 29.16
C GLU A 899 6.26 20.95 30.02
N ILE A 900 7.45 20.73 29.48
CA ILE A 900 8.71 20.95 30.21
C ILE A 900 8.95 22.42 30.57
N VAL A 901 8.62 23.36 29.68
CA VAL A 901 8.80 24.79 29.94
C VAL A 901 7.64 25.38 30.75
N GLY A 902 6.54 24.65 30.88
CA GLY A 902 5.36 25.04 31.63
C GLY A 902 5.52 24.87 33.15
N GLN A 903 4.38 24.93 33.85
CA GLN A 903 4.33 24.62 35.28
C GLN A 903 4.52 23.11 35.50
N TRP A 904 5.49 22.74 36.34
CA TRP A 904 5.82 21.36 36.64
C TRP A 904 5.32 20.98 38.03
N SER A 905 4.37 20.06 38.09
CA SER A 905 3.74 19.59 39.35
C SER A 905 3.97 18.11 39.64
N HIS A 906 4.77 17.40 38.79
CA HIS A 906 5.04 16.00 38.98
C HIS A 906 6.06 15.73 40.08
N PRO A 907 6.00 14.56 40.76
CA PRO A 907 6.92 14.21 41.85
C PRO A 907 8.32 13.71 41.36
N TYR A 908 8.59 13.82 40.05
CA TYR A 908 9.89 13.50 39.45
C TYR A 908 10.45 14.72 38.72
N SER A 909 11.75 14.71 38.41
CA SER A 909 12.41 15.88 37.82
C SER A 909 12.14 15.99 36.30
N ARG A 910 12.31 17.21 35.73
CA ARG A 910 12.25 17.43 34.29
C ARG A 910 13.33 16.63 33.55
N GLU A 911 14.54 16.50 34.14
CA GLU A 911 15.63 15.70 33.58
C GLU A 911 15.20 14.22 33.47
N GLN A 912 14.62 13.65 34.53
CA GLN A 912 14.08 12.28 34.48
C GLN A 912 13.00 12.12 33.40
N ALA A 913 12.19 13.15 33.16
CA ALA A 913 11.18 13.14 32.13
C ALA A 913 11.77 13.03 30.73
N VAL A 914 12.76 13.88 30.36
CA VAL A 914 13.17 14.08 28.98
C VAL A 914 14.62 13.66 28.67
N TYR A 915 15.48 13.56 29.68
CA TYR A 915 16.88 13.12 29.53
C TYR A 915 17.19 11.92 30.46
N PRO A 916 16.42 10.82 30.36
CA PRO A 916 16.64 9.64 31.21
C PRO A 916 18.01 8.98 30.95
N VAL A 917 18.66 9.29 29.83
CA VAL A 917 20.04 8.91 29.48
C VAL A 917 20.79 10.08 28.84
N ASP A 918 22.10 10.17 29.05
CA ASP A 918 22.92 11.32 28.63
C ASP A 918 22.96 11.53 27.11
N SER A 919 22.87 10.45 26.33
CA SER A 919 22.88 10.50 24.85
C SER A 919 21.73 11.30 24.24
N LEU A 920 20.67 11.53 24.99
CA LEU A 920 19.51 12.32 24.55
C LEU A 920 19.75 13.83 24.61
N ILE A 921 20.75 14.31 25.34
CA ILE A 921 21.00 15.75 25.49
C ILE A 921 21.28 16.40 24.13
N GLU A 922 22.04 15.71 23.27
CA GLU A 922 22.40 16.22 21.94
C GLU A 922 21.35 15.91 20.86
N ASN A 923 20.65 14.76 20.96
CA ASN A 923 19.81 14.20 19.91
C ASN A 923 18.36 13.98 20.33
N LYS A 924 17.80 14.88 21.16
CA LYS A 924 16.43 14.75 21.65
C LYS A 924 15.39 14.93 20.55
N TYR A 925 14.58 13.89 20.34
CA TYR A 925 13.30 14.04 19.62
C TYR A 925 12.24 14.62 20.58
N TRP A 926 11.57 15.68 20.16
CA TRP A 926 10.49 16.30 20.89
C TRP A 926 9.15 15.92 20.29
N PRO A 927 8.33 15.08 20.96
CA PRO A 927 7.01 14.72 20.44
C PRO A 927 6.13 15.98 20.33
N PRO A 928 5.42 16.16 19.21
CA PRO A 928 4.62 17.37 19.00
C PRO A 928 3.36 17.42 19.88
N VAL A 929 2.91 16.28 20.39
CA VAL A 929 1.73 16.13 21.27
C VAL A 929 2.03 15.15 22.40
N GLY A 930 1.35 15.29 23.54
CA GLY A 930 1.35 14.29 24.60
C GLY A 930 0.52 13.05 24.20
N ARG A 931 0.28 12.16 25.17
CA ARG A 931 -0.52 10.94 24.95
C ARG A 931 -1.89 11.28 24.36
N VAL A 932 -2.22 10.72 23.22
CA VAL A 932 -3.47 10.98 22.50
C VAL A 932 -4.64 10.24 23.15
N ASP A 933 -5.75 10.95 23.37
CA ASP A 933 -7.01 10.38 23.87
C ASP A 933 -7.79 9.72 22.73
N ASN A 934 -7.64 8.41 22.63
CA ASN A 934 -8.32 7.60 21.62
C ASN A 934 -9.83 7.52 21.84
N VAL A 935 -10.28 7.53 23.09
CA VAL A 935 -11.70 7.43 23.44
C VAL A 935 -12.44 8.73 23.09
N PHE A 936 -11.84 9.87 23.39
CA PHE A 936 -12.39 11.16 22.98
C PHE A 936 -12.54 11.24 21.47
N GLY A 937 -11.50 10.87 20.70
CA GLY A 937 -11.52 10.91 19.24
C GLY A 937 -12.57 9.99 18.59
N ASP A 938 -12.81 8.81 19.17
CA ASP A 938 -13.86 7.90 18.65
C ASP A 938 -15.28 8.36 18.99
N ARG A 939 -15.46 9.05 20.12
CA ARG A 939 -16.76 9.62 20.52
C ARG A 939 -17.09 10.90 19.75
N ASN A 940 -16.08 11.67 19.34
CA ASN A 940 -16.21 12.96 18.68
C ASN A 940 -15.56 12.90 17.29
N LEU A 941 -16.01 11.98 16.43
CA LEU A 941 -15.36 11.65 15.17
C LEU A 941 -15.41 12.83 14.18
N VAL A 942 -14.24 13.38 13.85
CA VAL A 942 -14.02 14.36 12.80
C VAL A 942 -12.90 13.83 11.88
N CYS A 943 -13.21 13.58 10.61
CA CYS A 943 -12.31 12.98 9.62
C CYS A 943 -11.98 13.93 8.46
N ALA A 944 -12.14 15.23 8.67
CA ALA A 944 -11.72 16.29 7.74
C ALA A 944 -10.96 17.36 8.55
N CYS A 945 -10.25 18.25 7.85
CA CYS A 945 -9.60 19.38 8.48
C CYS A 945 -10.65 20.21 9.24
N PRO A 946 -10.44 20.50 10.54
CA PRO A 946 -11.38 21.29 11.33
C PRO A 946 -11.60 22.68 10.71
N SER A 947 -12.83 23.19 10.76
CA SER A 947 -13.11 24.53 10.26
C SER A 947 -12.31 25.59 11.04
N ILE A 948 -12.06 26.73 10.40
CA ILE A 948 -11.29 27.82 11.03
C ILE A 948 -11.96 28.34 12.31
N GLU A 949 -13.26 28.20 12.41
CA GLU A 949 -14.05 28.59 13.59
C GLU A 949 -13.65 27.78 14.84
N ASN A 950 -13.26 26.51 14.65
CA ASN A 950 -12.78 25.65 15.75
C ASN A 950 -11.41 26.08 16.31
N TYR A 951 -10.70 26.99 15.64
CA TYR A 951 -9.44 27.57 16.12
C TYR A 951 -9.64 28.90 16.83
N GLN A 952 -10.85 29.48 16.84
CA GLN A 952 -11.14 30.75 17.48
C GLN A 952 -11.49 30.59 18.95
N GLU A 953 -11.77 29.37 19.42
CA GLU A 953 -12.17 29.09 20.81
C GLU A 953 -11.03 28.51 21.69
N ALA A 954 -9.78 28.46 21.21
CA ALA A 954 -8.66 27.91 21.95
C ALA A 954 -7.72 29.04 22.51
#